data_2725a31452091a2336b0b34f23cb7761
#
_entry.id   2725a31452091a2336b0b34f23cb7761
#
_cell.length_a   1.000
_cell.length_b   1.000
_cell.length_c   1.000
_cell.angle_alpha   90.00
_cell.angle_beta   90.00
_cell.angle_gamma   90.00
#
_symmetry.space_group_name_H-M   'P 1'
#
loop_
_entity.id
_entity.type
_entity.pdbx_description
1 polymer ?
#
loop_
_entity_poly.entity_id
_entity_poly.type
_entity_poly.pdbx_seq_one_letter_code
_entity_poly.pdbx_strand_id
1 'polypeptide(L)'
;MKKEYELRGIDCGNCAAKIERAVNQLEQVESATVNLIAQKLILETKSEDGIDKEIIDLVDAIEPGIEVISEKKEEALPEKRDWAKELLLAVMILFAFGFFLPEEYFWIRLVYYLTLYIIIGHKVLIKMVQNIQRGNLFDENFLMSIATLGAFLLGEFPEAVAVMLFYQIGEYFQDKATSQSRQSIARLMDIRSDKAWRLEGGETVQVDPETVRVADHILVKPGEKVPLDGLVREGRSILDTSALTGESLPREIGVGEDITSGVINLTSPLVIEVSKTFSQSTVNKILELVENASNKKAETERMITRFSRVYTPVVVGIAFLLASLPPLLGLGEWSTWLYRALTFLVISCPCALAVSVPMSFFGGLGGASKLGVLVKGGNYLEALAKLDTVVFDKTGTITKGIFAVDTVVNAEGVEDDILYLAAHLESYSNHPIANSIRTAYGQEVDENRVSQITELPGQGMSGRVDGRQLYLGNARLMEVQGIAYPAIDSTGTVLYLAEDSHFLGYFLITDQVKETSIEALKDLQAVGIKKTVLLSGDRQAVVDEFVQQFAFNDAFGDCLPQDKVSTFEEILTQSQQAVAFVGDGVNDAPVLARADVGIAMGGLGSDAAIESADVVLMDDDLGKLPQVIRLAKKTVRIAQQNMTLAIVVKLIFLVLSGLGISNMWEAIFADVGVTLLAVWNALRTLRIDTSTLSK
;
A
#
# COMPACT_ATOMS: atom_id res chain seq x y z
N MET A 1 -0.56 -22.10 -14.24
CA MET A 1 0.82 -21.84 -13.77
C MET A 1 1.09 -20.35 -13.84
N LYS A 2 1.79 -19.80 -12.83
CA LYS A 2 2.14 -18.38 -12.80
C LYS A 2 3.50 -18.19 -13.47
N LYS A 3 3.60 -17.27 -14.45
CA LYS A 3 4.85 -16.83 -15.10
C LYS A 3 5.03 -15.33 -14.94
N GLU A 4 6.27 -14.89 -14.76
CA GLU A 4 6.63 -13.48 -14.62
C GLU A 4 7.66 -13.09 -15.67
N TYR A 5 7.46 -11.93 -16.32
CA TYR A 5 8.39 -11.33 -17.26
C TYR A 5 8.73 -9.91 -16.81
N GLU A 6 9.99 -9.54 -16.83
CA GLU A 6 10.42 -8.17 -16.62
C GLU A 6 10.20 -7.36 -17.91
N LEU A 7 9.48 -6.23 -17.82
CA LEU A 7 9.18 -5.32 -18.93
C LEU A 7 10.05 -4.06 -18.82
N ARG A 8 11.31 -4.13 -19.19
CA ARG A 8 12.21 -2.97 -19.11
C ARG A 8 11.82 -1.87 -20.10
N GLY A 9 11.65 -0.67 -19.60
CA GLY A 9 11.28 0.50 -20.41
C GLY A 9 9.78 0.78 -20.47
N ILE A 10 8.93 0.03 -19.74
CA ILE A 10 7.53 0.39 -19.58
C ILE A 10 7.40 1.54 -18.58
N ASP A 11 6.91 2.69 -19.03
CA ASP A 11 6.81 3.93 -18.25
C ASP A 11 5.39 4.53 -18.26
N CYS A 12 4.53 4.04 -19.13
CA CYS A 12 3.22 4.59 -19.42
C CYS A 12 2.09 3.67 -18.92
N GLY A 13 1.19 4.18 -18.06
CA GLY A 13 0.03 3.41 -17.58
C GLY A 13 -0.94 3.00 -18.68
N ASN A 14 -1.02 3.76 -19.78
CA ASN A 14 -1.83 3.39 -20.94
C ASN A 14 -1.19 2.25 -21.74
N CYS A 15 0.14 2.24 -21.86
CA CYS A 15 0.93 1.18 -22.49
C CYS A 15 0.76 -0.13 -21.72
N ALA A 16 0.91 -0.07 -20.38
CA ALA A 16 0.65 -1.20 -19.50
C ALA A 16 -0.74 -1.80 -19.67
N ALA A 17 -1.77 -0.95 -19.72
CA ALA A 17 -3.16 -1.39 -19.92
C ALA A 17 -3.44 -1.95 -21.33
N LYS A 18 -2.68 -1.55 -22.35
CA LYS A 18 -2.77 -2.12 -23.70
C LYS A 18 -2.15 -3.51 -23.75
N ILE A 19 -0.94 -3.66 -23.18
CA ILE A 19 -0.24 -4.95 -23.09
C ILE A 19 -1.08 -5.94 -22.29
N GLU A 20 -1.56 -5.55 -21.11
CA GLU A 20 -2.41 -6.38 -20.26
C GLU A 20 -3.65 -6.91 -20.99
N ARG A 21 -4.34 -6.03 -21.74
CA ARG A 21 -5.52 -6.44 -22.52
C ARG A 21 -5.19 -7.39 -23.65
N ALA A 22 -4.10 -7.17 -24.35
CA ALA A 22 -3.71 -7.99 -25.48
C ALA A 22 -3.24 -9.38 -25.02
N VAL A 23 -2.48 -9.44 -23.93
CA VAL A 23 -2.04 -10.72 -23.34
C VAL A 23 -3.24 -11.50 -22.79
N ASN A 24 -4.23 -10.83 -22.18
CA ASN A 24 -5.47 -11.48 -21.73
C ASN A 24 -6.37 -12.01 -22.87
N GLN A 25 -6.11 -11.64 -24.13
CA GLN A 25 -6.82 -12.17 -25.29
C GLN A 25 -6.19 -13.44 -25.87
N LEU A 26 -5.02 -13.85 -25.39
CA LEU A 26 -4.37 -15.08 -25.82
C LEU A 26 -5.10 -16.29 -25.24
N GLU A 27 -5.39 -17.30 -26.08
CA GLU A 27 -6.16 -18.50 -25.66
C GLU A 27 -5.49 -19.31 -24.54
N GLN A 28 -4.17 -19.20 -24.42
CA GLN A 28 -3.36 -19.92 -23.43
C GLN A 28 -3.28 -19.20 -22.08
N VAL A 29 -3.74 -17.95 -21.97
CA VAL A 29 -3.67 -17.11 -20.77
C VAL A 29 -5.03 -17.11 -20.07
N GLU A 30 -5.04 -17.42 -18.78
CA GLU A 30 -6.23 -17.32 -17.92
C GLU A 30 -6.40 -15.90 -17.37
N SER A 31 -5.30 -15.34 -16.89
CA SER A 31 -5.23 -13.95 -16.42
C SER A 31 -3.85 -13.38 -16.69
N ALA A 32 -3.77 -12.09 -17.03
CA ALA A 32 -2.52 -11.36 -17.15
C ALA A 32 -2.68 -9.97 -16.56
N THR A 33 -1.68 -9.53 -15.81
CA THR A 33 -1.63 -8.21 -15.19
C THR A 33 -0.25 -7.59 -15.40
N VAL A 34 -0.21 -6.33 -15.84
CA VAL A 34 1.03 -5.57 -15.97
C VAL A 34 1.21 -4.68 -14.77
N ASN A 35 2.24 -4.99 -13.98
CA ASN A 35 2.70 -4.13 -12.89
C ASN A 35 3.64 -3.06 -13.43
N LEU A 36 3.15 -1.83 -13.52
CA LEU A 36 3.92 -0.70 -14.05
C LEU A 36 5.09 -0.30 -13.15
N ILE A 37 4.96 -0.47 -11.82
CA ILE A 37 5.98 -0.08 -10.84
C ILE A 37 7.13 -1.07 -10.83
N ALA A 38 6.81 -2.35 -10.71
CA ALA A 38 7.79 -3.42 -10.75
C ALA A 38 8.32 -3.69 -12.17
N GLN A 39 7.73 -3.05 -13.18
CA GLN A 39 8.01 -3.31 -14.60
C GLN A 39 7.88 -4.80 -14.94
N LYS A 40 6.86 -5.47 -14.40
CA LYS A 40 6.62 -6.90 -14.60
C LYS A 40 5.27 -7.16 -15.27
N LEU A 41 5.26 -8.15 -16.13
CA LEU A 41 4.05 -8.80 -16.61
C LEU A 41 3.90 -10.12 -15.85
N ILE A 42 2.83 -10.25 -15.11
CA ILE A 42 2.47 -11.45 -14.36
C ILE A 42 1.31 -12.10 -15.09
N LEU A 43 1.42 -13.39 -15.41
CA LEU A 43 0.35 -14.11 -16.08
C LEU A 43 0.14 -15.51 -15.50
N GLU A 44 -1.10 -15.96 -15.56
CA GLU A 44 -1.51 -17.33 -15.29
C GLU A 44 -1.79 -18.02 -16.62
N THR A 45 -1.08 -19.11 -16.89
CA THR A 45 -1.17 -19.86 -18.15
C THR A 45 -1.56 -21.31 -17.94
N LYS A 46 -2.24 -21.87 -18.94
CA LYS A 46 -2.65 -23.28 -18.99
C LYS A 46 -1.55 -24.21 -19.51
N SER A 47 -0.56 -23.67 -20.23
CA SER A 47 0.51 -24.45 -20.86
C SER A 47 1.86 -23.72 -20.78
N GLU A 48 2.96 -24.48 -20.71
CA GLU A 48 4.33 -23.92 -20.62
C GLU A 48 4.98 -23.68 -21.97
N ASP A 49 4.60 -24.41 -23.01
CA ASP A 49 5.31 -24.43 -24.29
C ASP A 49 4.91 -23.27 -25.21
N GLY A 50 5.89 -22.47 -25.60
CA GLY A 50 5.79 -21.50 -26.70
C GLY A 50 5.26 -20.12 -26.35
N ILE A 51 4.74 -19.89 -25.15
CA ILE A 51 4.11 -18.61 -24.74
C ILE A 51 5.14 -17.45 -24.64
N ASP A 52 6.39 -17.75 -24.31
CA ASP A 52 7.43 -16.73 -24.10
C ASP A 52 7.68 -15.93 -25.39
N LYS A 53 7.78 -16.61 -26.51
CA LYS A 53 8.00 -15.95 -27.82
C LYS A 53 6.77 -15.15 -28.24
N GLU A 54 5.57 -15.68 -28.01
CA GLU A 54 4.32 -15.02 -28.36
C GLU A 54 4.12 -13.74 -27.55
N ILE A 55 4.51 -13.74 -26.26
CA ILE A 55 4.49 -12.55 -25.39
C ILE A 55 5.51 -11.53 -25.84
N ILE A 56 6.76 -11.94 -26.13
CA ILE A 56 7.81 -11.03 -26.62
C ILE A 56 7.34 -10.35 -27.90
N ASP A 57 6.87 -11.12 -28.88
CA ASP A 57 6.39 -10.61 -30.16
C ASP A 57 5.17 -9.69 -29.98
N LEU A 58 4.26 -10.02 -29.05
CA LEU A 58 3.06 -9.25 -28.76
C LEU A 58 3.39 -7.92 -28.05
N VAL A 59 4.27 -7.94 -27.05
CA VAL A 59 4.70 -6.73 -26.33
C VAL A 59 5.45 -5.79 -27.26
N ASP A 60 6.40 -6.29 -28.06
CA ASP A 60 7.11 -5.49 -29.06
C ASP A 60 6.15 -4.96 -30.14
N ALA A 61 5.12 -5.73 -30.49
CA ALA A 61 4.07 -5.28 -31.40
C ALA A 61 3.22 -4.15 -30.82
N ILE A 62 3.01 -4.06 -29.52
CA ILE A 62 2.17 -3.04 -28.84
C ILE A 62 2.98 -1.81 -28.52
N GLU A 63 4.17 -1.97 -27.96
CA GLU A 63 5.05 -0.88 -27.53
C GLU A 63 6.51 -1.23 -27.83
N PRO A 64 7.03 -0.87 -29.02
CA PRO A 64 8.40 -1.13 -29.40
C PRO A 64 9.39 -0.39 -28.50
N GLY A 65 10.41 -1.13 -28.05
CA GLY A 65 11.44 -0.64 -27.16
C GLY A 65 11.25 -1.05 -25.70
N ILE A 66 10.18 -1.81 -25.39
CA ILE A 66 10.08 -2.55 -24.13
C ILE A 66 10.84 -3.87 -24.29
N GLU A 67 11.86 -4.06 -23.48
CA GLU A 67 12.62 -5.30 -23.43
C GLU A 67 11.92 -6.28 -22.48
N VAL A 68 11.49 -7.43 -23.03
CA VAL A 68 10.83 -8.50 -22.26
C VAL A 68 11.87 -9.54 -21.89
N ILE A 69 12.08 -9.76 -20.59
CA ILE A 69 13.07 -10.71 -20.05
C ILE A 69 12.33 -11.80 -19.28
N SER A 70 12.52 -13.06 -19.68
CA SER A 70 11.85 -14.23 -19.10
C SER A 70 12.62 -14.88 -17.94
N GLU A 71 13.89 -14.57 -17.72
CA GLU A 71 14.72 -15.10 -16.64
C GLU A 71 15.49 -14.00 -15.93
N LYS A 72 15.62 -14.12 -14.59
CA LYS A 72 16.48 -13.25 -13.76
C LYS A 72 17.95 -13.41 -14.17
N LYS A 73 18.46 -12.50 -15.02
CA LYS A 73 19.89 -12.21 -15.10
C LYS A 73 20.15 -10.95 -14.29
N GLU A 74 20.69 -11.10 -13.10
CA GLU A 74 21.32 -10.02 -12.35
C GLU A 74 22.62 -9.63 -13.07
N GLU A 75 22.55 -8.72 -14.02
CA GLU A 75 23.69 -7.91 -14.40
C GLU A 75 23.52 -6.53 -13.79
N ALA A 76 24.36 -6.21 -12.81
CA ALA A 76 24.50 -4.85 -12.32
C ALA A 76 24.84 -3.95 -13.51
N LEU A 77 23.85 -3.16 -13.96
CA LEU A 77 24.03 -2.22 -15.06
C LEU A 77 24.93 -1.08 -14.57
N PRO A 78 25.99 -0.72 -15.33
CA PRO A 78 26.74 0.50 -15.07
C PRO A 78 25.81 1.70 -15.12
N GLU A 79 25.99 2.67 -14.22
CA GLU A 79 25.28 3.96 -14.26
C GLU A 79 25.32 4.52 -15.69
N LYS A 80 24.21 4.42 -16.41
CA LYS A 80 24.10 4.98 -17.76
C LYS A 80 24.16 6.50 -17.63
N ARG A 81 25.24 7.09 -18.15
CA ARG A 81 25.37 8.54 -18.33
C ARG A 81 24.10 9.08 -18.97
N ASP A 82 23.52 10.11 -18.38
CA ASP A 82 22.22 10.69 -18.76
C ASP A 82 22.35 11.51 -20.06
N TRP A 83 22.56 10.79 -21.18
CA TRP A 83 22.72 11.37 -22.53
C TRP A 83 21.51 12.22 -22.94
N ALA A 84 20.32 11.92 -22.39
CA ALA A 84 19.11 12.67 -22.70
C ALA A 84 19.21 14.12 -22.20
N LYS A 85 19.72 14.31 -20.98
CA LYS A 85 19.95 15.65 -20.41
C LYS A 85 20.96 16.45 -21.22
N GLU A 86 22.08 15.81 -21.61
CA GLU A 86 23.14 16.49 -22.40
C GLU A 86 22.62 16.87 -23.79
N LEU A 87 21.87 15.98 -24.44
CA LEU A 87 21.25 16.25 -25.74
C LEU A 87 20.25 17.41 -25.67
N LEU A 88 19.35 17.41 -24.66
CA LEU A 88 18.37 18.48 -24.47
C LEU A 88 19.04 19.83 -24.26
N LEU A 89 20.11 19.90 -23.44
CA LEU A 89 20.87 21.13 -23.22
C LEU A 89 21.55 21.60 -24.52
N ALA A 90 22.16 20.69 -25.27
CA ALA A 90 22.81 21.04 -26.54
C ALA A 90 21.81 21.59 -27.56
N VAL A 91 20.65 20.92 -27.72
CA VAL A 91 19.60 21.39 -28.64
C VAL A 91 18.99 22.71 -28.16
N MET A 92 18.82 22.95 -26.86
CA MET A 92 18.33 24.21 -26.32
C MET A 92 19.28 25.37 -26.63
N ILE A 93 20.60 25.15 -26.49
CA ILE A 93 21.60 26.15 -26.85
C ILE A 93 21.56 26.44 -28.36
N LEU A 94 21.56 25.40 -29.18
CA LEU A 94 21.47 25.53 -30.64
C LEU A 94 20.16 26.22 -31.05
N PHE A 95 19.04 25.87 -30.43
CA PHE A 95 17.76 26.53 -30.70
C PHE A 95 17.81 28.04 -30.43
N ALA A 96 18.45 28.45 -29.30
CA ALA A 96 18.65 29.86 -29.00
C ALA A 96 19.52 30.60 -30.05
N PHE A 97 20.53 29.93 -30.61
CA PHE A 97 21.34 30.44 -31.72
C PHE A 97 20.50 30.67 -32.99
N GLY A 98 19.43 29.86 -33.21
CA GLY A 98 18.58 29.98 -34.37
C GLY A 98 17.87 31.35 -34.49
N PHE A 99 17.61 32.06 -33.35
CA PHE A 99 17.02 33.38 -33.36
C PHE A 99 17.96 34.48 -33.95
N PHE A 100 19.24 34.21 -34.03
CA PHE A 100 20.20 35.13 -34.65
C PHE A 100 20.32 34.94 -36.17
N LEU A 101 19.66 33.92 -36.75
CA LEU A 101 19.65 33.68 -38.19
C LEU A 101 18.76 34.72 -38.91
N PRO A 102 19.29 35.49 -39.87
CA PRO A 102 18.48 36.51 -40.57
C PRO A 102 17.31 35.86 -41.33
N GLU A 103 16.19 36.53 -41.33
CA GLU A 103 14.96 36.07 -41.99
C GLU A 103 15.08 35.96 -43.51
N GLU A 104 15.97 36.70 -44.09
CA GLU A 104 16.22 36.69 -45.52
C GLU A 104 16.73 35.36 -46.06
N TYR A 105 17.35 34.49 -45.23
CA TYR A 105 17.92 33.19 -45.63
C TYR A 105 16.93 32.05 -45.37
N PHE A 106 15.79 32.02 -46.03
CA PHE A 106 14.74 31.02 -45.88
C PHE A 106 15.25 29.57 -45.85
N TRP A 107 16.09 29.16 -46.87
CA TRP A 107 16.58 27.79 -46.99
C TRP A 107 17.57 27.41 -45.89
N ILE A 108 18.37 28.35 -45.39
CA ILE A 108 19.27 28.13 -44.28
C ILE A 108 18.49 27.90 -42.99
N ARG A 109 17.48 28.75 -42.72
CA ARG A 109 16.59 28.58 -41.57
C ARG A 109 15.83 27.26 -41.63
N LEU A 110 15.27 26.92 -42.80
CA LEU A 110 14.54 25.66 -42.97
C LEU A 110 15.44 24.46 -42.65
N VAL A 111 16.63 24.36 -43.26
CA VAL A 111 17.55 23.24 -43.02
C VAL A 111 18.04 23.21 -41.56
N TYR A 112 18.28 24.34 -40.97
CA TYR A 112 18.73 24.47 -39.57
C TYR A 112 17.64 23.95 -38.60
N TYR A 113 16.44 24.51 -38.67
CA TYR A 113 15.36 24.11 -37.78
C TYR A 113 14.87 22.68 -38.06
N LEU A 114 14.86 22.23 -39.32
CA LEU A 114 14.52 20.86 -39.66
C LEU A 114 15.50 19.85 -39.07
N THR A 115 16.81 20.21 -39.10
CA THR A 115 17.82 19.35 -38.46
C THR A 115 17.61 19.26 -36.95
N LEU A 116 17.36 20.36 -36.25
CA LEU A 116 17.05 20.37 -34.83
C LEU A 116 15.78 19.57 -34.53
N TYR A 117 14.75 19.75 -35.35
CA TYR A 117 13.47 19.07 -35.21
C TYR A 117 13.63 17.53 -35.33
N ILE A 118 14.40 17.08 -36.32
CA ILE A 118 14.68 15.64 -36.50
C ILE A 118 15.49 15.11 -35.32
N ILE A 119 16.50 15.82 -34.86
CA ILE A 119 17.34 15.40 -33.72
C ILE A 119 16.50 15.21 -32.46
N ILE A 120 15.59 16.15 -32.16
CA ILE A 120 14.81 16.11 -30.91
C ILE A 120 13.53 15.29 -31.04
N GLY A 121 12.92 15.31 -32.23
CA GLY A 121 11.59 14.73 -32.49
C GLY A 121 11.60 13.29 -33.02
N HIS A 122 12.78 12.73 -33.38
CA HIS A 122 12.83 11.42 -34.05
C HIS A 122 12.05 10.32 -33.33
N LYS A 123 12.12 10.26 -32.00
CA LYS A 123 11.37 9.26 -31.18
C LYS A 123 9.87 9.42 -31.31
N VAL A 124 9.38 10.67 -31.24
CA VAL A 124 7.95 11.01 -31.35
C VAL A 124 7.41 10.68 -32.76
N LEU A 125 8.19 11.03 -33.78
CA LEU A 125 7.84 10.75 -35.19
C LEU A 125 7.80 9.25 -35.49
N ILE A 126 8.76 8.48 -34.98
CA ILE A 126 8.78 7.03 -35.12
C ILE A 126 7.58 6.42 -34.43
N LYS A 127 7.30 6.80 -33.17
CA LYS A 127 6.11 6.34 -32.42
C LYS A 127 4.82 6.70 -33.17
N MET A 128 4.70 7.89 -33.71
CA MET A 128 3.54 8.29 -34.52
C MET A 128 3.33 7.33 -35.70
N VAL A 129 4.37 7.07 -36.50
CA VAL A 129 4.26 6.18 -37.69
C VAL A 129 3.87 4.76 -37.27
N GLN A 130 4.47 4.24 -36.23
CA GLN A 130 4.15 2.92 -35.69
C GLN A 130 2.72 2.84 -35.19
N ASN A 131 2.22 3.87 -34.48
CA ASN A 131 0.85 3.90 -33.97
C ASN A 131 -0.19 4.03 -35.09
N ILE A 132 0.12 4.77 -36.15
CA ILE A 132 -0.72 4.81 -37.38
C ILE A 132 -0.81 3.44 -38.02
N GLN A 133 0.32 2.74 -38.22
CA GLN A 133 0.35 1.41 -38.82
C GLN A 133 -0.46 0.37 -38.02
N ARG A 134 -0.61 0.57 -36.70
CA ARG A 134 -1.34 -0.28 -35.77
C ARG A 134 -2.80 0.13 -35.56
N GLY A 135 -3.27 1.15 -36.26
CA GLY A 135 -4.65 1.64 -36.16
C GLY A 135 -4.95 2.50 -34.94
N ASN A 136 -3.94 2.88 -34.16
CA ASN A 136 -4.05 3.81 -33.02
C ASN A 136 -3.82 5.25 -33.50
N LEU A 137 -4.83 5.83 -34.13
CA LEU A 137 -4.70 7.11 -34.84
C LEU A 137 -4.74 8.36 -33.93
N PHE A 138 -5.18 8.27 -32.68
CA PHE A 138 -5.45 9.46 -31.85
C PHE A 138 -4.72 9.41 -30.52
N ASP A 139 -3.39 9.27 -30.58
CA ASP A 139 -2.52 9.39 -29.41
C ASP A 139 -1.84 10.76 -29.34
N GLU A 140 -1.14 11.04 -28.25
CA GLU A 140 -0.41 12.29 -28.03
C GLU A 140 0.72 12.52 -29.04
N ASN A 141 1.44 11.44 -29.43
CA ASN A 141 2.52 11.54 -30.41
C ASN A 141 1.99 11.93 -31.81
N PHE A 142 0.80 11.45 -32.17
CA PHE A 142 0.13 11.84 -33.41
C PHE A 142 -0.28 13.31 -33.38
N LEU A 143 -0.92 13.78 -32.30
CA LEU A 143 -1.35 15.17 -32.17
C LEU A 143 -0.17 16.14 -32.23
N MET A 144 0.91 15.83 -31.49
CA MET A 144 2.11 16.66 -31.47
C MET A 144 2.82 16.68 -32.82
N SER A 145 2.94 15.53 -33.48
CA SER A 145 3.59 15.44 -34.78
C SER A 145 2.81 16.18 -35.86
N ILE A 146 1.49 16.05 -35.92
CA ILE A 146 0.65 16.79 -36.90
C ILE A 146 0.76 18.29 -36.66
N ALA A 147 0.67 18.72 -35.40
CA ALA A 147 0.73 20.14 -35.07
C ALA A 147 2.10 20.74 -35.49
N THR A 148 3.20 20.07 -35.17
CA THR A 148 4.55 20.57 -35.50
C THR A 148 4.88 20.48 -36.98
N LEU A 149 4.49 19.42 -37.67
CA LEU A 149 4.64 19.32 -39.15
C LEU A 149 3.78 20.39 -39.85
N GLY A 150 2.57 20.63 -39.37
CA GLY A 150 1.72 21.69 -39.88
C GLY A 150 2.32 23.08 -39.69
N ALA A 151 2.97 23.34 -38.56
CA ALA A 151 3.71 24.59 -38.30
C ALA A 151 4.88 24.74 -39.25
N PHE A 152 5.63 23.68 -39.58
CA PHE A 152 6.66 23.71 -40.65
C PHE A 152 6.09 24.06 -42.02
N LEU A 153 4.92 23.52 -42.38
CA LEU A 153 4.26 23.82 -43.65
C LEU A 153 3.82 25.27 -43.74
N LEU A 154 3.47 25.91 -42.62
CA LEU A 154 3.10 27.33 -42.55
C LEU A 154 4.33 28.26 -42.50
N GLY A 155 5.55 27.73 -42.38
CA GLY A 155 6.79 28.51 -42.28
C GLY A 155 7.19 28.91 -40.85
N GLU A 156 6.44 28.46 -39.86
CA GLU A 156 6.68 28.75 -38.41
C GLU A 156 7.70 27.77 -37.83
N PHE A 157 8.95 27.78 -38.38
CA PHE A 157 10.01 26.84 -38.05
C PHE A 157 10.44 26.88 -36.57
N PRO A 158 10.68 28.08 -35.98
CA PRO A 158 11.04 28.18 -34.58
C PRO A 158 9.98 27.60 -33.65
N GLU A 159 8.71 27.86 -33.92
CA GLU A 159 7.59 27.36 -33.13
C GLU A 159 7.46 25.87 -33.17
N ALA A 160 7.62 25.24 -34.34
CA ALA A 160 7.59 23.79 -34.50
C ALA A 160 8.68 23.10 -33.67
N VAL A 161 9.91 23.64 -33.70
CA VAL A 161 11.03 23.10 -32.89
C VAL A 161 10.81 23.35 -31.41
N ALA A 162 10.28 24.54 -31.05
CA ALA A 162 9.98 24.89 -29.66
C ALA A 162 8.97 23.93 -29.05
N VAL A 163 7.87 23.64 -29.75
CA VAL A 163 6.84 22.66 -29.29
C VAL A 163 7.50 21.33 -28.99
N MET A 164 8.28 20.78 -29.93
CA MET A 164 8.93 19.47 -29.77
C MET A 164 9.98 19.49 -28.66
N LEU A 165 10.75 20.57 -28.53
CA LEU A 165 11.78 20.74 -27.48
C LEU A 165 11.13 20.79 -26.10
N PHE A 166 10.11 21.62 -25.90
CA PHE A 166 9.44 21.72 -24.61
C PHE A 166 8.66 20.45 -24.26
N TYR A 167 8.10 19.75 -25.23
CA TYR A 167 7.50 18.45 -25.04
C TYR A 167 8.53 17.45 -24.50
N GLN A 168 9.72 17.35 -25.11
CA GLN A 168 10.79 16.48 -24.64
C GLN A 168 11.33 16.87 -23.27
N ILE A 169 11.39 18.16 -22.95
CA ILE A 169 11.72 18.65 -21.60
C ILE A 169 10.65 18.18 -20.59
N GLY A 170 9.39 18.32 -20.96
CA GLY A 170 8.26 17.84 -20.14
C GLY A 170 8.36 16.34 -19.85
N GLU A 171 8.56 15.51 -20.90
CA GLU A 171 8.77 14.05 -20.81
C GLU A 171 9.96 13.72 -19.88
N TYR A 172 11.11 14.39 -20.06
CA TYR A 172 12.28 14.15 -19.22
C TYR A 172 12.01 14.40 -17.72
N PHE A 173 11.33 15.52 -17.38
CA PHE A 173 10.98 15.81 -15.98
C PHE A 173 9.94 14.84 -15.44
N GLN A 174 8.99 14.44 -16.27
CA GLN A 174 7.98 13.44 -15.94
C GLN A 174 8.61 12.09 -15.62
N ASP A 175 9.50 11.58 -16.48
CA ASP A 175 10.22 10.32 -16.29
C ASP A 175 11.06 10.35 -15.01
N LYS A 176 11.77 11.46 -14.78
CA LYS A 176 12.56 11.64 -13.56
C LYS A 176 11.70 11.65 -12.30
N ALA A 177 10.57 12.34 -12.33
CA ALA A 177 9.66 12.42 -11.20
C ALA A 177 8.98 11.06 -10.93
N THR A 178 8.58 10.35 -11.98
CA THR A 178 8.01 9.00 -11.90
C THR A 178 9.05 8.01 -11.37
N SER A 179 10.29 8.07 -11.87
CA SER A 179 11.41 7.26 -11.39
C SER A 179 11.71 7.53 -9.91
N GLN A 180 11.69 8.78 -9.46
CA GLN A 180 11.91 9.13 -8.06
C GLN A 180 10.77 8.62 -7.15
N SER A 181 9.54 8.65 -7.62
CA SER A 181 8.39 8.07 -6.90
C SER A 181 8.51 6.55 -6.80
N ARG A 182 8.91 5.88 -7.91
CA ARG A 182 9.20 4.44 -7.94
C ARG A 182 10.34 4.06 -7.01
N GLN A 183 11.44 4.80 -7.01
CA GLN A 183 12.58 4.56 -6.10
C GLN A 183 12.18 4.68 -4.63
N SER A 184 11.25 5.56 -4.29
CA SER A 184 10.74 5.66 -2.91
C SER A 184 10.00 4.38 -2.49
N ILE A 185 9.26 3.76 -3.41
CA ILE A 185 8.60 2.47 -3.18
C ILE A 185 9.63 1.33 -3.25
N ALA A 186 10.57 1.36 -4.19
CA ALA A 186 11.63 0.35 -4.32
C ALA A 186 12.56 0.30 -3.10
N ARG A 187 12.79 1.43 -2.41
CA ARG A 187 13.53 1.45 -1.12
C ARG A 187 12.80 0.69 -0.01
N LEU A 188 11.48 0.57 -0.09
CA LEU A 188 10.72 -0.30 0.79
C LEU A 188 10.94 -1.78 0.44
N MET A 189 11.26 -2.08 -0.81
CA MET A 189 11.63 -3.43 -1.26
C MET A 189 13.07 -3.80 -0.89
N ASP A 190 13.92 -2.83 -0.52
CA ASP A 190 15.28 -3.05 0.01
C ASP A 190 15.29 -3.65 1.44
N ILE A 191 14.11 -4.04 1.95
CA ILE A 191 13.98 -4.79 3.21
C ILE A 191 14.50 -6.23 3.06
N ARG A 192 14.51 -6.78 1.84
CA ARG A 192 15.00 -8.13 1.53
C ARG A 192 16.49 -8.26 1.84
N SER A 193 16.89 -9.40 2.41
CA SER A 193 18.29 -9.81 2.49
C SER A 193 18.65 -10.68 1.28
N ASP A 194 19.77 -10.37 0.62
CA ASP A 194 20.24 -11.13 -0.56
C ASP A 194 21.01 -12.40 -0.17
N LYS A 195 21.28 -12.62 1.11
CA LYS A 195 22.07 -13.74 1.62
C LYS A 195 21.59 -14.21 3.00
N ALA A 196 21.77 -15.48 3.27
CA ALA A 196 21.63 -16.09 4.60
C ALA A 196 22.91 -16.86 4.96
N TRP A 197 23.27 -16.86 6.25
CA TRP A 197 24.37 -17.65 6.76
C TRP A 197 23.84 -18.91 7.45
N ARG A 198 23.78 -20.03 6.72
CA ARG A 198 23.29 -21.29 7.28
C ARG A 198 24.38 -21.99 8.09
N LEU A 199 24.02 -22.54 9.24
CA LEU A 199 24.91 -23.33 10.10
C LEU A 199 24.87 -24.80 9.68
N GLU A 200 25.99 -25.34 9.19
CA GLU A 200 26.15 -26.74 8.80
C GLU A 200 27.35 -27.32 9.51
N GLY A 201 27.13 -28.32 10.40
CA GLY A 201 28.22 -29.04 11.07
C GLY A 201 29.16 -28.19 11.92
N GLY A 202 28.76 -26.98 12.33
CA GLY A 202 29.56 -26.02 13.11
C GLY A 202 30.26 -24.96 12.26
N GLU A 203 30.14 -25.02 10.94
CA GLU A 203 30.61 -23.97 10.01
C GLU A 203 29.44 -23.13 9.48
N THR A 204 29.73 -21.86 9.14
CA THR A 204 28.75 -20.95 8.53
C THR A 204 28.95 -20.90 7.01
N VAL A 205 27.93 -21.28 6.26
CA VAL A 205 27.93 -21.27 4.80
C VAL A 205 26.98 -20.17 4.29
N GLN A 206 27.47 -19.31 3.41
CA GLN A 206 26.63 -18.32 2.75
C GLN A 206 25.75 -19.01 1.69
N VAL A 207 24.45 -18.83 1.79
CA VAL A 207 23.44 -19.43 0.89
C VAL A 207 22.42 -18.39 0.46
N ASP A 208 21.72 -18.67 -0.64
CA ASP A 208 20.54 -17.89 -1.01
C ASP A 208 19.40 -18.16 -0.02
N PRO A 209 18.72 -17.13 0.54
CA PRO A 209 17.58 -17.32 1.43
C PRO A 209 16.48 -18.22 0.87
N GLU A 210 16.30 -18.27 -0.45
CA GLU A 210 15.31 -19.16 -1.10
C GLU A 210 15.63 -20.66 -0.93
N THR A 211 16.88 -20.99 -0.67
CA THR A 211 17.34 -22.39 -0.48
C THR A 211 17.25 -22.90 0.96
N VAL A 212 17.01 -22.01 1.92
CA VAL A 212 16.93 -22.33 3.35
C VAL A 212 15.56 -22.97 3.64
N ARG A 213 15.57 -24.03 4.46
CA ARG A 213 14.38 -24.81 4.82
C ARG A 213 13.92 -24.51 6.24
N VAL A 214 12.67 -24.84 6.52
CA VAL A 214 12.13 -24.81 7.89
C VAL A 214 12.96 -25.76 8.78
N ALA A 215 13.25 -25.30 10.01
CA ALA A 215 14.13 -25.92 11.01
C ALA A 215 15.65 -25.82 10.69
N ASP A 216 16.07 -25.20 9.59
CA ASP A 216 17.48 -24.84 9.43
C ASP A 216 17.86 -23.74 10.45
N HIS A 217 19.13 -23.75 10.87
CA HIS A 217 19.67 -22.72 11.75
C HIS A 217 20.47 -21.71 10.90
N ILE A 218 20.18 -20.43 11.09
CA ILE A 218 20.88 -19.33 10.42
C ILE A 218 21.52 -18.40 11.44
N LEU A 219 22.70 -17.87 11.10
CA LEU A 219 23.41 -16.87 11.88
C LEU A 219 23.14 -15.48 11.28
N VAL A 220 22.69 -14.53 12.11
CA VAL A 220 22.52 -13.13 11.72
C VAL A 220 23.49 -12.25 12.51
N LYS A 221 24.44 -11.62 11.80
CA LYS A 221 25.48 -10.78 12.39
C LYS A 221 24.98 -9.36 12.65
N PRO A 222 25.62 -8.60 13.57
CA PRO A 222 25.33 -7.18 13.73
C PRO A 222 25.48 -6.40 12.41
N GLY A 223 24.51 -5.54 12.14
CA GLY A 223 24.39 -4.78 10.89
C GLY A 223 23.75 -5.53 9.72
N GLU A 224 23.43 -6.82 9.86
CA GLU A 224 22.76 -7.60 8.82
C GLU A 224 21.23 -7.59 9.01
N LYS A 225 20.52 -7.69 7.88
CA LYS A 225 19.07 -7.91 7.85
C LYS A 225 18.77 -9.37 8.15
N VAL A 226 17.73 -9.61 8.92
CA VAL A 226 17.20 -10.97 9.17
C VAL A 226 16.59 -11.50 7.89
N PRO A 227 17.11 -12.62 7.31
CA PRO A 227 16.67 -13.06 5.99
C PRO A 227 15.34 -13.82 5.98
N LEU A 228 15.00 -14.50 7.09
CA LEU A 228 13.84 -15.39 7.22
C LEU A 228 13.22 -15.28 8.61
N ASP A 229 11.90 -15.52 8.70
CA ASP A 229 11.19 -15.59 9.98
C ASP A 229 11.63 -16.82 10.78
N GLY A 230 11.74 -16.68 12.09
CA GLY A 230 12.17 -17.79 12.95
C GLY A 230 12.09 -17.52 14.42
N LEU A 231 12.62 -18.46 15.22
CA LEU A 231 12.71 -18.39 16.66
C LEU A 231 14.18 -18.22 17.06
N VAL A 232 14.49 -17.28 17.94
CA VAL A 232 15.85 -17.08 18.46
C VAL A 232 16.24 -18.26 19.35
N ARG A 233 17.29 -18.99 18.98
CA ARG A 233 17.83 -20.13 19.74
C ARG A 233 19.03 -19.74 20.57
N GLU A 234 19.87 -18.84 20.07
CA GLU A 234 21.04 -18.37 20.81
C GLU A 234 21.26 -16.89 20.58
N GLY A 235 21.72 -16.19 21.62
CA GLY A 235 22.05 -14.77 21.59
C GLY A 235 20.95 -13.87 22.17
N ARG A 236 21.32 -12.63 22.42
CA ARG A 236 20.43 -11.52 22.79
C ARG A 236 20.91 -10.28 22.08
N SER A 237 20.03 -9.54 21.46
CA SER A 237 20.40 -8.37 20.66
C SER A 237 19.31 -7.29 20.71
N ILE A 238 19.61 -6.17 20.03
CA ILE A 238 18.68 -5.09 19.77
C ILE A 238 18.40 -5.08 18.26
N LEU A 239 17.14 -4.95 17.90
CA LEU A 239 16.67 -4.93 16.52
C LEU A 239 16.19 -3.52 16.12
N ASP A 240 16.56 -3.09 14.92
CA ASP A 240 15.92 -1.95 14.26
C ASP A 240 14.77 -2.49 13.40
N THR A 241 13.55 -2.14 13.79
CA THR A 241 12.31 -2.54 13.12
C THR A 241 11.75 -1.44 12.22
N SER A 242 12.40 -0.27 12.16
CA SER A 242 11.90 0.94 11.50
C SER A 242 11.54 0.76 10.03
N ALA A 243 12.23 -0.14 9.33
CA ALA A 243 11.95 -0.45 7.93
C ALA A 243 10.61 -1.16 7.71
N LEU A 244 10.13 -1.92 8.71
CA LEU A 244 8.86 -2.66 8.67
C LEU A 244 7.72 -1.90 9.34
N THR A 245 7.96 -1.39 10.56
CA THR A 245 6.92 -0.80 11.40
C THR A 245 6.86 0.73 11.31
N GLY A 246 7.91 1.36 10.79
CA GLY A 246 8.06 2.82 10.81
C GLY A 246 8.44 3.39 12.19
N GLU A 247 8.61 2.54 13.21
CA GLU A 247 9.02 2.96 14.55
C GLU A 247 10.53 3.16 14.63
N SER A 248 10.96 4.28 15.24
CA SER A 248 12.38 4.59 15.42
C SER A 248 12.98 4.01 16.72
N LEU A 249 12.16 3.40 17.59
CA LEU A 249 12.63 2.81 18.84
C LEU A 249 13.10 1.38 18.60
N PRO A 250 14.38 1.06 18.90
CA PRO A 250 14.89 -0.30 18.78
C PRO A 250 14.21 -1.25 19.78
N ARG A 251 13.97 -2.50 19.37
CA ARG A 251 13.38 -3.56 20.19
C ARG A 251 14.46 -4.52 20.68
N GLU A 252 14.44 -4.86 21.95
CA GLU A 252 15.26 -5.95 22.48
C GLU A 252 14.67 -7.31 22.12
N ILE A 253 15.54 -8.29 21.87
CA ILE A 253 15.16 -9.68 21.59
C ILE A 253 16.11 -10.66 22.25
N GLY A 254 15.56 -11.78 22.74
CA GLY A 254 16.28 -12.84 23.43
C GLY A 254 15.88 -14.26 22.99
N VAL A 255 16.48 -15.25 23.65
CA VAL A 255 16.22 -16.67 23.36
C VAL A 255 14.77 -17.02 23.65
N GLY A 256 14.14 -17.73 22.71
CA GLY A 256 12.74 -18.16 22.79
C GLY A 256 11.73 -17.16 22.26
N GLU A 257 12.19 -16.01 21.73
CA GLU A 257 11.30 -15.01 21.11
C GLU A 257 11.28 -15.16 19.58
N ASP A 258 10.13 -14.84 18.99
CA ASP A 258 9.95 -14.83 17.55
C ASP A 258 10.60 -13.61 16.90
N ILE A 259 11.35 -13.83 15.83
CA ILE A 259 12.00 -12.81 15.03
C ILE A 259 11.46 -12.84 13.60
N THR A 260 11.19 -11.64 13.07
CA THR A 260 10.62 -11.44 11.73
C THR A 260 11.72 -11.11 10.73
N SER A 261 11.60 -11.62 9.51
CA SER A 261 12.47 -11.22 8.40
C SER A 261 12.38 -9.72 8.10
N GLY A 262 13.48 -9.13 7.61
CA GLY A 262 13.56 -7.72 7.21
C GLY A 262 13.96 -6.72 8.29
N VAL A 263 13.96 -7.10 9.58
CA VAL A 263 14.53 -6.28 10.65
C VAL A 263 16.06 -6.32 10.60
N ILE A 264 16.72 -5.28 11.11
CA ILE A 264 18.18 -5.20 11.15
C ILE A 264 18.66 -5.55 12.56
N ASN A 265 19.57 -6.52 12.66
CA ASN A 265 20.24 -6.85 13.90
C ASN A 265 21.33 -5.80 14.23
N LEU A 266 21.30 -5.17 15.41
CA LEU A 266 22.18 -4.04 15.71
C LEU A 266 23.43 -4.42 16.53
N THR A 267 23.31 -5.28 17.57
CA THR A 267 24.35 -5.34 18.61
C THR A 267 25.12 -6.64 18.68
N SER A 268 24.46 -7.80 18.70
CA SER A 268 25.09 -9.10 18.93
C SER A 268 24.65 -10.13 17.90
N PRO A 269 25.48 -11.15 17.62
CA PRO A 269 25.06 -12.24 16.72
C PRO A 269 23.86 -13.01 17.30
N LEU A 270 22.93 -13.38 16.44
CA LEU A 270 21.77 -14.20 16.77
C LEU A 270 21.79 -15.49 15.98
N VAL A 271 21.51 -16.63 16.60
CA VAL A 271 21.21 -17.90 15.94
C VAL A 271 19.70 -18.07 15.94
N ILE A 272 19.14 -18.23 14.75
CA ILE A 272 17.70 -18.29 14.51
C ILE A 272 17.38 -19.65 13.89
N GLU A 273 16.42 -20.37 14.46
CA GLU A 273 15.80 -21.53 13.82
C GLU A 273 14.66 -21.06 12.92
N VAL A 274 14.75 -21.34 11.63
CA VAL A 274 13.82 -20.88 10.62
C VAL A 274 12.45 -21.53 10.80
N SER A 275 11.40 -20.73 10.91
CA SER A 275 10.01 -21.18 11.09
C SER A 275 9.19 -21.21 9.79
N LYS A 276 9.56 -20.38 8.80
CA LYS A 276 8.84 -20.26 7.52
C LYS A 276 9.82 -20.28 6.35
N THR A 277 9.40 -20.85 5.22
CA THR A 277 10.16 -20.76 3.96
C THR A 277 10.23 -19.32 3.45
N PHE A 278 11.16 -19.04 2.54
CA PHE A 278 11.31 -17.68 1.98
C PHE A 278 10.01 -17.15 1.35
N SER A 279 9.29 -17.98 0.59
CA SER A 279 8.00 -17.60 -0.03
C SER A 279 6.91 -17.28 1.00
N GLN A 280 7.00 -17.83 2.20
CA GLN A 280 6.06 -17.62 3.30
C GLN A 280 6.55 -16.54 4.29
N SER A 281 7.77 -16.03 4.12
CA SER A 281 8.35 -15.04 5.03
C SER A 281 7.57 -13.72 4.99
N THR A 282 7.57 -13.02 6.10
CA THR A 282 6.89 -11.73 6.26
C THR A 282 7.38 -10.71 5.23
N VAL A 283 8.69 -10.64 4.98
CA VAL A 283 9.26 -9.76 3.94
C VAL A 283 8.71 -10.09 2.56
N ASN A 284 8.70 -11.38 2.17
CA ASN A 284 8.22 -11.74 0.84
C ASN A 284 6.75 -11.40 0.64
N LYS A 285 5.91 -11.63 1.66
CA LYS A 285 4.49 -11.24 1.64
C LYS A 285 4.29 -9.73 1.51
N ILE A 286 5.06 -8.93 2.27
CA ILE A 286 5.02 -7.47 2.17
C ILE A 286 5.41 -7.02 0.76
N LEU A 287 6.48 -7.59 0.20
CA LEU A 287 6.93 -7.27 -1.16
C LEU A 287 5.87 -7.61 -2.20
N GLU A 288 5.26 -8.78 -2.11
CA GLU A 288 4.17 -9.20 -3.01
C GLU A 288 2.95 -8.28 -2.90
N LEU A 289 2.58 -7.86 -1.68
CA LEU A 289 1.48 -6.93 -1.46
C LEU A 289 1.78 -5.53 -2.01
N VAL A 290 3.00 -5.02 -1.84
CA VAL A 290 3.43 -3.73 -2.41
C VAL A 290 3.48 -3.80 -3.94
N GLU A 291 3.99 -4.88 -4.51
CA GLU A 291 3.97 -5.11 -5.96
C GLU A 291 2.53 -5.14 -6.50
N ASN A 292 1.64 -5.86 -5.84
CA ASN A 292 0.24 -5.98 -6.26
C ASN A 292 -0.60 -4.71 -6.00
N ALA A 293 -0.22 -3.87 -5.03
CA ALA A 293 -0.93 -2.62 -4.71
C ALA A 293 -1.03 -1.67 -5.90
N SER A 294 -0.03 -1.69 -6.79
CA SER A 294 -0.02 -0.87 -8.00
C SER A 294 -1.02 -1.31 -9.08
N ASN A 295 -1.52 -2.54 -9.00
CA ASN A 295 -2.46 -3.09 -9.98
C ASN A 295 -3.90 -2.61 -9.74
N LYS A 296 -4.26 -2.28 -8.50
CA LYS A 296 -5.60 -1.80 -8.13
C LYS A 296 -5.68 -0.28 -8.25
N LYS A 297 -5.95 0.20 -9.47
CA LYS A 297 -6.07 1.63 -9.81
C LYS A 297 -7.24 2.29 -9.09
N ALA A 298 -7.04 3.52 -8.62
CA ALA A 298 -8.09 4.37 -8.07
C ALA A 298 -9.22 4.61 -9.10
N GLU A 299 -10.43 4.85 -8.60
CA GLU A 299 -11.57 5.19 -9.46
C GLU A 299 -11.30 6.46 -10.28
N THR A 300 -10.67 7.44 -9.67
CA THR A 300 -10.22 8.68 -10.30
C THR A 300 -9.26 8.39 -11.48
N GLU A 301 -8.32 7.47 -11.35
CA GLU A 301 -7.41 7.08 -12.46
C GLU A 301 -8.15 6.38 -13.59
N ARG A 302 -9.09 5.50 -13.27
CA ARG A 302 -9.94 4.82 -14.26
C ARG A 302 -10.82 5.80 -15.03
N MET A 303 -11.34 6.82 -14.34
CA MET A 303 -12.14 7.90 -14.95
C MET A 303 -11.31 8.69 -15.96
N ILE A 304 -10.06 9.05 -15.65
CA ILE A 304 -9.15 9.76 -16.56
C ILE A 304 -8.88 8.96 -17.82
N THR A 305 -8.58 7.65 -17.69
CA THR A 305 -8.36 6.77 -18.83
C THR A 305 -9.60 6.68 -19.74
N ARG A 306 -10.79 6.63 -19.14
CA ARG A 306 -12.06 6.63 -19.89
C ARG A 306 -12.32 7.97 -20.58
N PHE A 307 -12.05 9.08 -19.89
CA PHE A 307 -12.16 10.44 -20.42
C PHE A 307 -11.26 10.64 -21.64
N SER A 308 -9.98 10.29 -21.56
CA SER A 308 -9.02 10.46 -22.67
C SER A 308 -9.46 9.74 -23.95
N ARG A 309 -10.10 8.58 -23.83
CA ARG A 309 -10.59 7.81 -24.98
C ARG A 309 -11.67 8.54 -25.80
N VAL A 310 -12.51 9.33 -25.13
CA VAL A 310 -13.58 10.10 -25.78
C VAL A 310 -13.10 11.50 -26.16
N TYR A 311 -12.32 12.11 -25.29
CA TYR A 311 -11.84 13.49 -25.44
C TYR A 311 -10.99 13.67 -26.69
N THR A 312 -10.02 12.81 -26.96
CA THR A 312 -9.07 12.99 -28.07
C THR A 312 -9.74 12.97 -29.44
N PRO A 313 -10.63 12.02 -29.82
CA PRO A 313 -11.36 12.09 -31.07
C PRO A 313 -12.25 13.34 -31.23
N VAL A 314 -12.89 13.79 -30.14
CA VAL A 314 -13.72 14.99 -30.16
C VAL A 314 -12.89 16.22 -30.46
N VAL A 315 -11.75 16.36 -29.81
CA VAL A 315 -10.82 17.48 -30.02
C VAL A 315 -10.28 17.52 -31.44
N VAL A 316 -9.87 16.37 -31.98
CA VAL A 316 -9.42 16.27 -33.39
C VAL A 316 -10.54 16.68 -34.34
N GLY A 317 -11.77 16.24 -34.09
CA GLY A 317 -12.94 16.67 -34.88
C GLY A 317 -13.18 18.17 -34.83
N ILE A 318 -13.08 18.78 -33.64
CA ILE A 318 -13.21 20.24 -33.48
C ILE A 318 -12.08 20.99 -34.22
N ALA A 319 -10.82 20.50 -34.09
CA ALA A 319 -9.69 21.11 -34.78
C ALA A 319 -9.85 21.05 -36.32
N PHE A 320 -10.35 19.91 -36.84
CA PHE A 320 -10.64 19.76 -38.25
C PHE A 320 -11.75 20.75 -38.72
N LEU A 321 -12.81 20.89 -37.95
CA LEU A 321 -13.87 21.85 -38.23
C LEU A 321 -13.34 23.29 -38.16
N LEU A 322 -12.49 23.59 -37.18
CA LEU A 322 -11.85 24.91 -37.01
C LEU A 322 -10.94 25.24 -38.20
N ALA A 323 -10.19 24.27 -38.73
CA ALA A 323 -9.34 24.46 -39.90
C ALA A 323 -10.12 24.65 -41.20
N SER A 324 -11.29 24.00 -41.35
CA SER A 324 -11.98 23.89 -42.64
C SER A 324 -13.21 24.79 -42.75
N LEU A 325 -14.08 24.86 -41.75
CA LEU A 325 -15.38 25.50 -41.85
C LEU A 325 -15.30 27.02 -42.03
N PRO A 326 -14.50 27.78 -41.25
CA PRO A 326 -14.45 29.24 -41.39
C PRO A 326 -13.88 29.73 -42.73
N PRO A 327 -12.76 29.12 -43.27
CA PRO A 327 -12.31 29.52 -44.62
C PRO A 327 -13.33 29.22 -45.70
N LEU A 328 -14.06 28.09 -45.59
CA LEU A 328 -15.14 27.74 -46.56
C LEU A 328 -16.30 28.72 -46.51
N LEU A 329 -16.53 29.34 -45.31
CA LEU A 329 -17.56 30.42 -45.16
C LEU A 329 -17.02 31.79 -45.50
N GLY A 330 -15.77 31.92 -45.95
CA GLY A 330 -15.18 33.23 -46.33
C GLY A 330 -14.77 34.09 -45.13
N LEU A 331 -14.59 33.48 -43.93
CA LEU A 331 -14.26 34.20 -42.69
C LEU A 331 -12.73 34.38 -42.47
N GLY A 332 -11.93 34.35 -43.54
CA GLY A 332 -10.49 34.56 -43.49
C GLY A 332 -9.69 33.55 -44.32
N GLU A 333 -8.36 33.66 -44.27
CA GLU A 333 -7.45 32.81 -45.03
C GLU A 333 -7.27 31.43 -44.42
N TRP A 334 -7.01 30.42 -45.26
CA TRP A 334 -6.75 29.03 -44.85
C TRP A 334 -5.55 28.89 -43.91
N SER A 335 -4.49 29.65 -44.15
CA SER A 335 -3.28 29.65 -43.33
C SER A 335 -3.58 30.07 -41.88
N THR A 336 -4.37 31.12 -41.69
CA THR A 336 -4.76 31.60 -40.37
C THR A 336 -5.57 30.57 -39.58
N TRP A 337 -6.56 29.96 -40.19
CA TRP A 337 -7.43 29.01 -39.52
C TRP A 337 -6.72 27.64 -39.30
N LEU A 338 -5.84 27.26 -40.22
CA LEU A 338 -4.98 26.10 -40.02
C LEU A 338 -4.02 26.31 -38.81
N TYR A 339 -3.38 27.49 -38.72
CA TYR A 339 -2.54 27.81 -37.56
C TYR A 339 -3.31 27.76 -36.25
N ARG A 340 -4.52 28.32 -36.19
CA ARG A 340 -5.39 28.24 -35.00
C ARG A 340 -5.74 26.77 -34.64
N ALA A 341 -6.07 25.98 -35.62
CA ALA A 341 -6.38 24.56 -35.40
C ALA A 341 -5.17 23.77 -34.91
N LEU A 342 -3.97 24.04 -35.43
CA LEU A 342 -2.73 23.43 -34.95
C LEU A 342 -2.40 23.83 -33.50
N THR A 343 -2.53 25.13 -33.18
CA THR A 343 -2.38 25.63 -31.81
C THR A 343 -3.42 24.99 -30.87
N PHE A 344 -4.66 24.84 -31.31
CA PHE A 344 -5.73 24.17 -30.57
C PHE A 344 -5.37 22.70 -30.28
N LEU A 345 -4.78 21.98 -31.26
CA LEU A 345 -4.32 20.59 -31.07
C LEU A 345 -3.20 20.47 -30.04
N VAL A 346 -2.23 21.38 -30.04
CA VAL A 346 -1.13 21.38 -29.05
C VAL A 346 -1.68 21.53 -27.63
N ILE A 347 -2.60 22.49 -27.40
CA ILE A 347 -3.20 22.72 -26.07
C ILE A 347 -3.99 21.52 -25.59
N SER A 348 -4.52 20.73 -26.51
CA SER A 348 -5.49 19.67 -26.21
C SER A 348 -4.89 18.39 -25.61
N CYS A 349 -3.56 18.25 -25.53
CA CYS A 349 -2.95 17.07 -24.88
C CYS A 349 -3.34 16.99 -23.38
N PRO A 350 -3.94 15.90 -22.88
CA PRO A 350 -4.27 15.75 -21.47
C PRO A 350 -3.06 15.33 -20.59
N CYS A 351 -1.82 15.69 -20.98
CA CYS A 351 -0.57 15.24 -20.38
C CYS A 351 -0.51 15.49 -18.87
N ALA A 352 -0.90 16.67 -18.40
CA ALA A 352 -0.92 17.00 -16.97
C ALA A 352 -1.82 16.07 -16.14
N LEU A 353 -2.96 15.66 -16.71
CA LEU A 353 -3.90 14.74 -16.04
C LEU A 353 -3.37 13.32 -16.00
N ALA A 354 -2.86 12.83 -17.13
CA ALA A 354 -2.42 11.46 -17.29
C ALA A 354 -1.25 11.08 -16.36
N VAL A 355 -0.44 12.07 -15.96
CA VAL A 355 0.76 11.88 -15.15
C VAL A 355 0.56 12.25 -13.69
N SER A 356 0.02 13.45 -13.42
CA SER A 356 0.00 13.98 -12.05
C SER A 356 -0.93 13.23 -11.11
N VAL A 357 -2.02 12.64 -11.62
CA VAL A 357 -2.99 11.93 -10.80
C VAL A 357 -2.44 10.56 -10.33
N PRO A 358 -1.99 9.66 -11.23
CA PRO A 358 -1.33 8.42 -10.78
C PRO A 358 -0.15 8.71 -9.84
N MET A 359 0.67 9.71 -10.16
CA MET A 359 1.80 10.10 -9.34
C MET A 359 1.39 10.55 -7.93
N SER A 360 0.25 11.23 -7.78
CA SER A 360 -0.28 11.60 -6.47
C SER A 360 -0.64 10.36 -5.65
N PHE A 361 -1.31 9.37 -6.26
CA PHE A 361 -1.65 8.12 -5.58
C PHE A 361 -0.41 7.28 -5.24
N PHE A 362 0.56 7.18 -6.13
CA PHE A 362 1.83 6.51 -5.83
C PHE A 362 2.59 7.18 -4.68
N GLY A 363 2.60 8.52 -4.65
CA GLY A 363 3.16 9.26 -3.53
C GLY A 363 2.42 8.99 -2.22
N GLY A 364 1.09 8.87 -2.26
CA GLY A 364 0.24 8.51 -1.13
C GLY A 364 0.49 7.09 -0.60
N LEU A 365 0.58 6.10 -1.51
CA LEU A 365 0.92 4.71 -1.15
C LEU A 365 2.31 4.61 -0.51
N GLY A 366 3.32 5.26 -1.11
CA GLY A 366 4.66 5.32 -0.54
C GLY A 366 4.71 6.07 0.80
N GLY A 367 3.86 7.07 1.00
CA GLY A 367 3.67 7.75 2.28
C GLY A 367 3.05 6.85 3.34
N ALA A 368 2.00 6.11 3.01
CA ALA A 368 1.35 5.16 3.92
C ALA A 368 2.34 4.08 4.41
N SER A 369 3.13 3.54 3.50
CA SER A 369 4.13 2.53 3.85
C SER A 369 5.22 3.09 4.79
N LYS A 370 5.65 4.34 4.62
CA LYS A 370 6.58 5.00 5.58
C LYS A 370 5.98 5.19 6.97
N LEU A 371 4.65 5.24 7.09
CA LEU A 371 3.95 5.25 8.38
C LEU A 371 3.82 3.84 8.99
N GLY A 372 4.32 2.79 8.34
CA GLY A 372 4.10 1.40 8.74
C GLY A 372 2.67 0.92 8.43
N VAL A 373 2.01 1.53 7.45
CA VAL A 373 0.67 1.14 6.99
C VAL A 373 0.75 0.66 5.54
N LEU A 374 0.45 -0.60 5.31
CA LEU A 374 0.40 -1.17 3.97
C LEU A 374 -1.00 -1.02 3.38
N VAL A 375 -1.12 -0.35 2.24
CA VAL A 375 -2.38 -0.17 1.50
C VAL A 375 -2.29 -0.93 0.18
N LYS A 376 -3.19 -1.88 -0.06
CA LYS A 376 -3.15 -2.80 -1.22
C LYS A 376 -3.61 -2.19 -2.55
N GLY A 377 -3.74 -0.86 -2.63
CA GLY A 377 -4.08 -0.20 -3.90
C GLY A 377 -4.54 1.24 -3.79
N GLY A 378 -4.45 1.97 -4.92
CA GLY A 378 -4.91 3.35 -5.01
C GLY A 378 -6.42 3.49 -4.78
N ASN A 379 -7.21 2.48 -5.15
CA ASN A 379 -8.65 2.44 -4.88
C ASN A 379 -8.97 2.41 -3.38
N TYR A 380 -8.19 1.69 -2.58
CA TYR A 380 -8.37 1.66 -1.12
C TYR A 380 -7.89 2.94 -0.45
N LEU A 381 -6.83 3.57 -0.99
CA LEU A 381 -6.43 4.89 -0.53
C LEU A 381 -7.54 5.95 -0.82
N GLU A 382 -8.21 5.85 -1.96
CA GLU A 382 -9.36 6.70 -2.30
C GLU A 382 -10.56 6.40 -1.38
N ALA A 383 -10.83 5.13 -1.06
CA ALA A 383 -11.90 4.72 -0.14
C ALA A 383 -11.61 5.19 1.29
N LEU A 384 -10.36 5.08 1.79
CA LEU A 384 -9.93 5.64 3.08
C LEU A 384 -10.21 7.16 3.18
N ALA A 385 -10.04 7.90 2.08
CA ALA A 385 -10.34 9.33 2.07
C ALA A 385 -11.84 9.64 2.17
N LYS A 386 -12.71 8.70 1.77
CA LYS A 386 -14.18 8.81 1.78
C LYS A 386 -14.82 8.17 3.02
N LEU A 387 -14.04 7.63 3.96
CA LEU A 387 -14.57 6.99 5.16
C LEU A 387 -15.35 7.99 6.02
N ASP A 388 -16.53 7.58 6.48
CA ASP A 388 -17.28 8.28 7.51
C ASP A 388 -17.68 7.37 8.69
N THR A 389 -17.58 6.06 8.52
CA THR A 389 -17.92 5.06 9.53
C THR A 389 -16.78 4.06 9.68
N VAL A 390 -16.38 3.75 10.90
CA VAL A 390 -15.40 2.72 11.22
C VAL A 390 -15.98 1.77 12.25
N VAL A 391 -15.97 0.48 11.92
CA VAL A 391 -16.43 -0.60 12.76
C VAL A 391 -15.23 -1.36 13.28
N PHE A 392 -15.19 -1.62 14.57
CA PHE A 392 -14.07 -2.28 15.24
C PHE A 392 -14.49 -3.61 15.84
N ASP A 393 -13.63 -4.61 15.71
CA ASP A 393 -13.63 -5.72 16.64
C ASP A 393 -13.05 -5.29 17.98
N LYS A 394 -13.38 -5.97 19.08
CA LYS A 394 -12.86 -5.67 20.41
C LYS A 394 -11.50 -6.33 20.63
N THR A 395 -11.48 -7.67 20.58
CA THR A 395 -10.37 -8.48 21.04
C THR A 395 -9.23 -8.50 20.02
N GLY A 396 -7.98 -8.21 20.48
CA GLY A 396 -6.83 -8.12 19.58
C GLY A 396 -6.78 -6.83 18.74
N THR A 397 -7.87 -6.06 18.67
CA THR A 397 -7.98 -4.81 17.91
C THR A 397 -7.90 -3.59 18.83
N ILE A 398 -8.93 -3.34 19.63
CA ILE A 398 -8.94 -2.29 20.67
C ILE A 398 -8.13 -2.72 21.87
N THR A 399 -8.19 -4.02 22.20
CA THR A 399 -7.45 -4.66 23.28
C THR A 399 -6.24 -5.41 22.75
N LYS A 400 -5.33 -5.78 23.66
CA LYS A 400 -4.10 -6.53 23.31
C LYS A 400 -4.36 -8.00 22.99
N GLY A 401 -5.57 -8.53 23.27
CA GLY A 401 -5.85 -9.97 23.25
C GLY A 401 -5.10 -10.74 24.35
N ILE A 402 -4.55 -10.04 25.32
CA ILE A 402 -3.80 -10.61 26.42
C ILE A 402 -4.62 -10.42 27.69
N PHE A 403 -4.98 -11.54 28.30
CA PHE A 403 -5.63 -11.53 29.59
C PHE A 403 -4.66 -11.14 30.69
N ALA A 404 -5.10 -10.30 31.61
CA ALA A 404 -4.36 -9.92 32.78
C ALA A 404 -5.24 -10.04 34.03
N VAL A 405 -4.62 -10.41 35.15
CA VAL A 405 -5.27 -10.37 36.46
C VAL A 405 -5.39 -8.89 36.86
N ASP A 406 -6.60 -8.38 36.84
CA ASP A 406 -6.91 -7.00 37.20
C ASP A 406 -7.04 -6.86 38.74
N THR A 407 -7.76 -7.82 39.36
CA THR A 407 -8.06 -7.75 40.79
C THR A 407 -7.95 -9.15 41.41
N VAL A 408 -7.35 -9.22 42.57
CA VAL A 408 -7.31 -10.44 43.42
C VAL A 408 -8.00 -10.12 44.74
N VAL A 409 -9.03 -10.91 45.08
CA VAL A 409 -9.83 -10.67 46.30
C VAL A 409 -9.89 -11.93 47.15
N ASN A 410 -9.33 -11.88 48.35
CA ASN A 410 -9.45 -12.95 49.34
C ASN A 410 -10.86 -12.95 49.95
N ALA A 411 -11.38 -14.12 50.29
CA ALA A 411 -12.59 -14.26 51.09
C ALA A 411 -12.38 -13.74 52.49
N GLU A 412 -13.42 -13.35 53.16
CA GLU A 412 -13.34 -12.81 54.53
C GLU A 412 -12.75 -13.85 55.49
N GLY A 413 -11.68 -13.44 56.20
CA GLY A 413 -10.94 -14.28 57.13
C GLY A 413 -9.91 -15.21 56.49
N VAL A 414 -9.63 -15.10 55.19
CA VAL A 414 -8.59 -15.84 54.46
C VAL A 414 -7.31 -14.98 54.42
N GLU A 415 -6.24 -15.45 55.03
CA GLU A 415 -4.92 -14.80 55.06
C GLU A 415 -3.93 -15.42 54.05
N ASP A 416 -4.37 -16.48 53.34
CA ASP A 416 -3.54 -17.19 52.33
C ASP A 416 -3.21 -16.25 51.16
N ASP A 417 -2.03 -16.47 50.59
CA ASP A 417 -1.71 -15.92 49.26
C ASP A 417 -2.40 -16.76 48.16
N ILE A 418 -3.62 -16.36 47.83
CA ILE A 418 -4.41 -17.08 46.83
C ILE A 418 -3.78 -17.01 45.43
N LEU A 419 -2.97 -15.98 45.12
CA LEU A 419 -2.27 -15.86 43.85
C LEU A 419 -1.16 -16.91 43.74
N TYR A 420 -0.43 -17.14 44.85
CA TYR A 420 0.54 -18.25 44.94
C TYR A 420 -0.14 -19.62 44.66
N LEU A 421 -1.24 -19.89 45.35
CA LEU A 421 -1.97 -21.16 45.18
C LEU A 421 -2.48 -21.37 43.76
N ALA A 422 -3.05 -20.33 43.17
CA ALA A 422 -3.57 -20.37 41.80
C ALA A 422 -2.45 -20.53 40.75
N ALA A 423 -1.33 -19.80 40.90
CA ALA A 423 -0.19 -19.90 39.98
C ALA A 423 0.43 -21.28 39.95
N HIS A 424 0.56 -21.95 41.13
CA HIS A 424 1.05 -23.28 41.22
C HIS A 424 0.06 -24.29 40.64
N LEU A 425 -1.25 -24.14 40.89
CA LEU A 425 -2.28 -25.02 40.33
C LEU A 425 -2.30 -24.98 38.79
N GLU A 426 -2.06 -23.79 38.20
CA GLU A 426 -2.03 -23.57 36.75
C GLU A 426 -0.64 -23.80 36.12
N SER A 427 0.30 -24.41 36.83
CA SER A 427 1.67 -24.62 36.35
C SER A 427 1.78 -25.44 35.07
N TYR A 428 0.87 -26.38 34.86
CA TYR A 428 0.87 -27.26 33.69
C TYR A 428 -0.16 -26.82 32.61
N SER A 429 -0.91 -25.76 32.82
CA SER A 429 -1.91 -25.28 31.86
C SER A 429 -1.28 -24.33 30.86
N ASN A 430 -1.57 -24.55 29.56
CA ASN A 430 -1.21 -23.63 28.48
C ASN A 430 -2.33 -22.64 28.16
N HIS A 431 -3.37 -22.59 28.97
CA HIS A 431 -4.46 -21.66 28.72
C HIS A 431 -4.01 -20.20 28.92
N PRO A 432 -4.47 -19.24 28.09
CA PRO A 432 -4.09 -17.81 28.22
C PRO A 432 -4.35 -17.24 29.64
N ILE A 433 -5.44 -17.66 30.27
CA ILE A 433 -5.78 -17.27 31.65
C ILE A 433 -4.74 -17.82 32.66
N ALA A 434 -4.25 -19.04 32.47
CA ALA A 434 -3.21 -19.62 33.30
C ALA A 434 -1.90 -18.81 33.22
N ASN A 435 -1.55 -18.43 31.99
CA ASN A 435 -0.40 -17.55 31.77
C ASN A 435 -0.55 -16.19 32.48
N SER A 436 -1.75 -15.60 32.46
CA SER A 436 -2.01 -14.33 33.14
C SER A 436 -1.82 -14.43 34.67
N ILE A 437 -2.27 -15.53 35.26
CA ILE A 437 -2.11 -15.80 36.70
C ILE A 437 -0.65 -15.98 37.06
N ARG A 438 0.10 -16.79 36.27
CA ARG A 438 1.55 -16.98 36.49
C ARG A 438 2.35 -15.68 36.31
N THR A 439 1.99 -14.88 35.31
CA THR A 439 2.61 -13.56 35.09
C THR A 439 2.33 -12.61 36.24
N ALA A 440 1.12 -12.58 36.75
CA ALA A 440 0.76 -11.76 37.91
C ALA A 440 1.48 -12.20 39.19
N TYR A 441 1.69 -13.50 39.37
CA TYR A 441 2.49 -14.03 40.48
C TYR A 441 3.96 -13.59 40.41
N GLY A 442 4.56 -13.54 39.21
CA GLY A 442 5.89 -12.92 38.98
C GLY A 442 7.08 -13.66 39.60
N GLN A 443 6.90 -14.86 40.12
CA GLN A 443 7.96 -15.72 40.69
C GLN A 443 7.96 -17.09 40.00
N GLU A 444 9.07 -17.81 40.12
CA GLU A 444 9.16 -19.19 39.60
C GLU A 444 8.21 -20.10 40.35
N VAL A 445 7.47 -20.93 39.62
CA VAL A 445 6.54 -21.90 40.17
C VAL A 445 7.31 -23.20 40.45
N ASP A 446 7.26 -23.69 41.69
CA ASP A 446 7.88 -24.96 42.10
C ASP A 446 6.93 -26.13 41.81
N GLU A 447 7.15 -26.80 40.70
CA GLU A 447 6.34 -27.95 40.27
C GLU A 447 6.34 -29.13 41.24
N ASN A 448 7.35 -29.23 42.12
CA ASN A 448 7.42 -30.31 43.14
C ASN A 448 6.36 -30.16 44.23
N ARG A 449 5.77 -28.98 44.36
CA ARG A 449 4.69 -28.71 45.33
C ARG A 449 3.30 -29.06 44.79
N VAL A 450 3.23 -29.46 43.52
CA VAL A 450 1.97 -29.67 42.80
C VAL A 450 1.79 -31.16 42.50
N SER A 451 0.59 -31.70 42.71
CA SER A 451 0.24 -33.06 42.41
C SER A 451 -1.22 -33.25 42.05
N GLN A 452 -1.55 -34.35 41.40
CA GLN A 452 -2.92 -34.75 41.03
C GLN A 452 -3.70 -33.67 40.25
N ILE A 453 -3.00 -32.98 39.34
CA ILE A 453 -3.64 -31.97 38.48
C ILE A 453 -4.59 -32.65 37.51
N THR A 454 -5.79 -32.11 37.41
CA THR A 454 -6.83 -32.53 36.47
C THR A 454 -7.49 -31.31 35.87
N GLU A 455 -7.45 -31.18 34.56
CA GLU A 455 -8.21 -30.18 33.83
C GLU A 455 -9.66 -30.64 33.69
N LEU A 456 -10.60 -29.75 34.03
CA LEU A 456 -12.04 -30.00 33.95
C LEU A 456 -12.57 -29.17 32.76
N PRO A 457 -12.83 -29.80 31.61
CA PRO A 457 -13.17 -29.07 30.37
C PRO A 457 -14.33 -28.10 30.53
N GLY A 458 -14.11 -26.83 30.22
CA GLY A 458 -15.10 -25.75 30.30
C GLY A 458 -15.48 -25.33 31.73
N GLN A 459 -14.75 -25.79 32.76
CA GLN A 459 -15.01 -25.45 34.17
C GLN A 459 -13.80 -24.86 34.87
N GLY A 460 -12.59 -25.39 34.64
CA GLY A 460 -11.36 -24.96 35.30
C GLY A 460 -10.40 -26.12 35.60
N MET A 461 -9.63 -25.99 36.69
CA MET A 461 -8.60 -26.90 37.13
C MET A 461 -8.86 -27.42 38.54
N SER A 462 -8.45 -28.65 38.82
CA SER A 462 -8.37 -29.17 40.18
C SER A 462 -7.03 -29.85 40.38
N GLY A 463 -6.50 -29.80 41.60
CA GLY A 463 -5.23 -30.45 41.94
C GLY A 463 -4.81 -30.19 43.37
N ARG A 464 -3.64 -30.70 43.76
CA ARG A 464 -3.10 -30.45 45.08
C ARG A 464 -1.87 -29.56 45.01
N VAL A 465 -1.87 -28.49 45.81
CA VAL A 465 -0.73 -27.62 46.05
C VAL A 465 -0.38 -27.67 47.52
N ASP A 466 0.88 -27.98 47.86
CA ASP A 466 1.32 -28.21 49.23
C ASP A 466 0.45 -29.19 50.03
N GLY A 467 -0.10 -30.19 49.32
CA GLY A 467 -0.97 -31.24 49.89
C GLY A 467 -2.44 -30.81 50.07
N ARG A 468 -2.80 -29.56 49.85
CA ARG A 468 -4.18 -28.97 49.93
C ARG A 468 -4.92 -29.23 48.63
N GLN A 469 -6.15 -29.73 48.68
CA GLN A 469 -6.98 -29.96 47.49
C GLN A 469 -7.63 -28.65 47.04
N LEU A 470 -7.27 -28.19 45.85
CA LEU A 470 -7.73 -26.92 45.31
C LEU A 470 -8.61 -27.11 44.08
N TYR A 471 -9.53 -26.16 43.86
CA TYR A 471 -10.38 -26.00 42.70
C TYR A 471 -10.27 -24.57 42.25
N LEU A 472 -9.85 -24.36 41.01
CA LEU A 472 -9.78 -23.02 40.37
C LEU A 472 -10.60 -23.03 39.09
N GLY A 473 -11.61 -22.19 38.98
CA GLY A 473 -12.44 -22.15 37.79
C GLY A 473 -13.65 -21.22 37.88
N ASN A 474 -14.56 -21.40 36.93
CA ASN A 474 -15.76 -20.57 36.84
C ASN A 474 -16.85 -20.95 37.87
N ALA A 475 -17.95 -20.19 37.92
CA ALA A 475 -19.08 -20.43 38.78
C ALA A 475 -19.61 -21.88 38.68
N ARG A 476 -19.64 -22.45 37.48
CA ARG A 476 -20.10 -23.81 37.25
C ARG A 476 -19.27 -24.86 37.99
N LEU A 477 -17.95 -24.65 38.09
CA LEU A 477 -17.07 -25.53 38.88
C LEU A 477 -17.47 -25.49 40.37
N MET A 478 -17.71 -24.30 40.92
CA MET A 478 -18.14 -24.13 42.30
C MET A 478 -19.47 -24.84 42.56
N GLU A 479 -20.44 -24.70 41.66
CA GLU A 479 -21.76 -25.37 41.74
C GLU A 479 -21.63 -26.89 41.70
N VAL A 480 -20.83 -27.44 40.79
CA VAL A 480 -20.60 -28.90 40.68
C VAL A 480 -19.92 -29.47 41.92
N GLN A 481 -19.03 -28.71 42.55
CA GLN A 481 -18.35 -29.12 43.80
C GLN A 481 -19.14 -28.81 45.05
N GLY A 482 -20.32 -28.15 44.92
CA GLY A 482 -21.17 -27.77 46.04
C GLY A 482 -20.56 -26.70 46.97
N ILE A 483 -19.69 -25.86 46.40
CA ILE A 483 -19.01 -24.78 47.13
C ILE A 483 -19.85 -23.50 47.08
N ALA A 484 -20.09 -22.90 48.22
CA ALA A 484 -20.75 -21.59 48.28
C ALA A 484 -19.77 -20.48 47.86
N TYR A 485 -20.17 -19.65 46.92
CA TYR A 485 -19.38 -18.54 46.39
C TYR A 485 -20.22 -17.28 46.21
N PRO A 486 -19.66 -16.08 46.31
CA PRO A 486 -20.39 -14.86 46.00
C PRO A 486 -20.57 -14.71 44.49
N ALA A 487 -21.82 -14.37 44.07
CA ALA A 487 -22.03 -13.97 42.69
C ALA A 487 -21.40 -12.59 42.47
N ILE A 488 -20.35 -12.51 41.62
CA ILE A 488 -19.67 -11.28 41.28
C ILE A 488 -20.25 -10.79 39.95
N ASP A 489 -20.84 -9.62 39.97
CA ASP A 489 -21.28 -8.92 38.78
C ASP A 489 -20.06 -8.08 38.28
N SER A 490 -19.43 -8.57 37.24
CA SER A 490 -18.23 -7.96 36.69
C SER A 490 -18.16 -8.16 35.18
N THR A 491 -17.49 -7.23 34.51
CA THR A 491 -17.22 -7.23 33.07
C THR A 491 -16.10 -8.15 32.65
N GLY A 492 -15.26 -8.62 33.59
CA GLY A 492 -14.19 -9.55 33.36
C GLY A 492 -14.59 -11.02 33.54
N THR A 493 -13.67 -11.92 33.21
CA THR A 493 -13.79 -13.34 33.57
C THR A 493 -13.49 -13.51 35.05
N VAL A 494 -14.46 -14.00 35.82
CA VAL A 494 -14.28 -14.30 37.23
C VAL A 494 -13.83 -15.73 37.39
N LEU A 495 -12.67 -15.95 38.02
CA LEU A 495 -12.20 -17.26 38.45
C LEU A 495 -12.27 -17.35 39.96
N TYR A 496 -12.92 -18.38 40.45
CA TYR A 496 -13.05 -18.66 41.86
C TYR A 496 -12.03 -19.70 42.29
N LEU A 497 -11.36 -19.46 43.43
CA LEU A 497 -10.48 -20.42 44.07
C LEU A 497 -11.12 -20.95 45.36
N ALA A 498 -11.07 -22.27 45.52
CA ALA A 498 -11.55 -22.93 46.71
C ALA A 498 -10.64 -24.07 47.15
N GLU A 499 -10.62 -24.36 48.46
CA GLU A 499 -9.96 -25.51 49.07
C GLU A 499 -11.03 -26.46 49.62
N ASP A 500 -11.05 -27.72 49.17
CA ASP A 500 -12.08 -28.68 49.50
C ASP A 500 -13.50 -28.10 49.28
N SER A 501 -14.21 -27.70 50.34
CA SER A 501 -15.55 -27.07 50.29
C SER A 501 -15.53 -25.62 50.72
N HIS A 502 -14.38 -24.99 50.93
CA HIS A 502 -14.21 -23.61 51.41
C HIS A 502 -13.80 -22.68 50.30
N PHE A 503 -14.56 -21.63 50.08
CA PHE A 503 -14.23 -20.55 49.16
C PHE A 503 -13.05 -19.71 49.71
N LEU A 504 -11.96 -19.59 48.96
CA LEU A 504 -10.76 -18.83 49.37
C LEU A 504 -10.73 -17.41 48.78
N GLY A 505 -11.28 -17.22 47.60
CA GLY A 505 -11.27 -15.92 46.94
C GLY A 505 -11.53 -16.03 45.45
N TYR A 506 -11.41 -14.90 44.77
CA TYR A 506 -11.59 -14.86 43.31
C TYR A 506 -10.58 -13.92 42.63
N PHE A 507 -10.38 -14.17 41.34
CA PHE A 507 -9.59 -13.37 40.43
C PHE A 507 -10.50 -12.75 39.39
N LEU A 508 -10.34 -11.47 39.14
CA LEU A 508 -10.95 -10.79 38.01
C LEU A 508 -9.91 -10.69 36.91
N ILE A 509 -10.22 -11.25 35.77
CA ILE A 509 -9.35 -11.29 34.60
C ILE A 509 -9.99 -10.48 33.49
N THR A 510 -9.25 -9.49 33.00
CA THR A 510 -9.71 -8.59 31.94
C THR A 510 -8.73 -8.60 30.77
N ASP A 511 -9.25 -8.33 29.57
CA ASP A 511 -8.41 -8.09 28.39
C ASP A 511 -7.90 -6.65 28.42
N GLN A 512 -6.58 -6.46 28.31
CA GLN A 512 -5.97 -5.16 28.41
C GLN A 512 -6.22 -4.30 27.18
N VAL A 513 -6.70 -3.08 27.38
CA VAL A 513 -6.85 -2.08 26.32
C VAL A 513 -5.46 -1.58 25.89
N LYS A 514 -5.25 -1.43 24.57
CA LYS A 514 -4.04 -0.80 24.03
C LYS A 514 -4.04 0.69 24.39
N GLU A 515 -2.93 1.22 24.89
CA GLU A 515 -2.83 2.63 25.28
C GLU A 515 -3.14 3.60 24.14
N THR A 516 -2.72 3.22 22.93
CA THR A 516 -2.92 4.01 21.71
C THR A 516 -4.38 4.01 21.22
N SER A 517 -5.21 3.04 21.61
CA SER A 517 -6.60 2.92 21.14
C SER A 517 -7.47 4.10 21.59
N ILE A 518 -7.25 4.61 22.80
CA ILE A 518 -8.04 5.72 23.37
C ILE A 518 -7.81 7.02 22.59
N GLU A 519 -6.55 7.33 22.32
CA GLU A 519 -6.19 8.52 21.53
C GLU A 519 -6.63 8.36 20.06
N ALA A 520 -6.44 7.17 19.48
CA ALA A 520 -6.85 6.87 18.13
C ALA A 520 -8.35 7.11 17.88
N LEU A 521 -9.22 6.67 18.79
CA LEU A 521 -10.65 6.89 18.68
C LEU A 521 -11.04 8.39 18.70
N LYS A 522 -10.36 9.20 19.51
CA LYS A 522 -10.56 10.66 19.53
C LYS A 522 -10.06 11.30 18.25
N ASP A 523 -8.90 10.87 17.77
CA ASP A 523 -8.28 11.39 16.55
C ASP A 523 -9.08 11.03 15.29
N LEU A 524 -9.79 9.89 15.28
CA LEU A 524 -10.70 9.53 14.19
C LEU A 524 -11.83 10.55 14.02
N GLN A 525 -12.38 11.04 15.10
CA GLN A 525 -13.39 12.13 15.03
C GLN A 525 -12.79 13.41 14.46
N ALA A 526 -11.54 13.75 14.86
CA ALA A 526 -10.84 14.93 14.36
C ALA A 526 -10.53 14.85 12.86
N VAL A 527 -10.31 13.65 12.32
CA VAL A 527 -10.12 13.45 10.87
C VAL A 527 -11.42 13.32 10.08
N GLY A 528 -12.59 13.43 10.75
CA GLY A 528 -13.91 13.51 10.11
C GLY A 528 -14.63 12.18 9.99
N ILE A 529 -14.29 11.19 10.80
CA ILE A 529 -15.13 9.99 11.01
C ILE A 529 -16.34 10.41 11.85
N LYS A 530 -17.53 10.10 11.36
CA LYS A 530 -18.79 10.50 11.99
C LYS A 530 -19.31 9.44 12.94
N LYS A 531 -19.03 8.18 12.63
CA LYS A 531 -19.57 7.05 13.38
C LYS A 531 -18.50 6.01 13.65
N THR A 532 -18.34 5.64 14.91
CA THR A 532 -17.52 4.54 15.40
C THR A 532 -18.41 3.49 16.04
N VAL A 533 -18.26 2.23 15.64
CA VAL A 533 -19.10 1.12 16.09
C VAL A 533 -18.21 0.02 16.64
N LEU A 534 -18.60 -0.61 17.72
CA LEU A 534 -17.93 -1.77 18.29
C LEU A 534 -18.76 -3.04 18.04
N LEU A 535 -18.13 -4.09 17.51
CA LEU A 535 -18.69 -5.44 17.44
C LEU A 535 -17.89 -6.38 18.32
N SER A 536 -18.56 -7.14 19.21
CA SER A 536 -17.90 -8.07 20.12
C SER A 536 -18.68 -9.35 20.30
N GLY A 537 -17.97 -10.45 20.53
CA GLY A 537 -18.56 -11.72 20.98
C GLY A 537 -18.88 -11.75 22.49
N ASP A 538 -18.48 -10.73 23.25
CA ASP A 538 -18.78 -10.64 24.66
C ASP A 538 -20.25 -10.32 24.89
N ARG A 539 -20.75 -10.64 26.11
CA ARG A 539 -22.11 -10.32 26.49
C ARG A 539 -22.42 -8.82 26.37
N GLN A 540 -23.62 -8.45 25.92
CA GLN A 540 -23.99 -7.07 25.70
C GLN A 540 -23.74 -6.17 26.93
N ALA A 541 -23.98 -6.65 28.14
CA ALA A 541 -23.75 -5.89 29.37
C ALA A 541 -22.24 -5.52 29.55
N VAL A 542 -21.32 -6.41 29.17
CA VAL A 542 -19.87 -6.16 29.19
C VAL A 542 -19.48 -5.11 28.16
N VAL A 543 -20.10 -5.18 26.98
CA VAL A 543 -19.88 -4.24 25.89
C VAL A 543 -20.40 -2.85 26.25
N ASP A 544 -21.58 -2.76 26.89
CA ASP A 544 -22.18 -1.49 27.30
C ASP A 544 -21.33 -0.76 28.36
N GLU A 545 -20.73 -1.48 29.29
CA GLU A 545 -19.81 -0.89 30.28
C GLU A 545 -18.50 -0.48 29.63
N PHE A 546 -17.95 -1.30 28.71
CA PHE A 546 -16.75 -0.97 27.95
C PHE A 546 -16.91 0.34 27.17
N VAL A 547 -18.05 0.51 26.50
CA VAL A 547 -18.37 1.70 25.69
C VAL A 547 -18.48 2.98 26.51
N GLN A 548 -18.89 2.89 27.78
CA GLN A 548 -18.94 4.08 28.68
C GLN A 548 -17.55 4.70 28.89
N GLN A 549 -16.48 3.92 28.75
CA GLN A 549 -15.10 4.39 28.87
C GLN A 549 -14.54 4.96 27.58
N PHE A 550 -15.16 4.67 26.43
CA PHE A 550 -14.67 5.01 25.08
C PHE A 550 -15.77 5.70 24.26
N ALA A 551 -15.35 6.58 23.34
CA ALA A 551 -16.25 7.37 22.51
C ALA A 551 -16.76 6.59 21.29
N PHE A 552 -17.46 5.47 21.51
CA PHE A 552 -18.21 4.78 20.46
C PHE A 552 -19.62 5.36 20.32
N ASN A 553 -20.16 5.34 19.09
CA ASN A 553 -21.52 5.78 18.80
C ASN A 553 -22.52 4.66 19.02
N ASP A 554 -22.16 3.44 18.60
CA ASP A 554 -22.97 2.23 18.77
C ASP A 554 -22.07 1.05 19.18
N ALA A 555 -22.66 0.04 19.83
CA ALA A 555 -21.94 -1.17 20.18
C ALA A 555 -22.88 -2.38 20.26
N PHE A 556 -22.42 -3.51 19.76
CA PHE A 556 -23.17 -4.76 19.67
C PHE A 556 -22.36 -5.88 20.33
N GLY A 557 -22.94 -6.49 21.35
CA GLY A 557 -22.42 -7.66 22.03
C GLY A 557 -23.10 -8.95 21.56
N ASP A 558 -22.72 -10.08 22.19
CA ASP A 558 -23.24 -11.42 21.90
C ASP A 558 -23.14 -11.84 20.42
N CYS A 559 -22.24 -11.22 19.64
CA CYS A 559 -22.10 -11.46 18.21
C CYS A 559 -21.33 -12.75 17.93
N LEU A 560 -21.97 -13.77 17.41
CA LEU A 560 -21.27 -14.88 16.76
C LEU A 560 -20.61 -14.40 15.46
N PRO A 561 -19.62 -15.12 14.89
CA PRO A 561 -18.96 -14.72 13.64
C PRO A 561 -19.94 -14.42 12.49
N GLN A 562 -21.04 -15.16 12.40
CA GLN A 562 -22.10 -14.94 11.40
C GLN A 562 -22.89 -13.66 11.67
N ASP A 563 -23.16 -13.38 12.96
CA ASP A 563 -23.89 -12.19 13.38
C ASP A 563 -23.07 -10.92 13.15
N LYS A 564 -21.73 -10.98 13.32
CA LYS A 564 -20.84 -9.87 12.97
C LYS A 564 -20.98 -9.49 11.49
N VAL A 565 -21.05 -10.48 10.59
CA VAL A 565 -21.21 -10.23 9.14
C VAL A 565 -22.56 -9.57 8.86
N SER A 566 -23.66 -10.11 9.39
CA SER A 566 -25.00 -9.56 9.14
C SER A 566 -25.17 -8.16 9.73
N THR A 567 -24.70 -7.91 10.95
CA THR A 567 -24.72 -6.58 11.57
C THR A 567 -23.88 -5.58 10.80
N PHE A 568 -22.71 -6.01 10.31
CA PHE A 568 -21.85 -5.17 9.46
C PHE A 568 -22.53 -4.83 8.13
N GLU A 569 -23.20 -5.79 7.47
CA GLU A 569 -23.96 -5.56 6.23
C GLU A 569 -25.14 -4.58 6.44
N GLU A 570 -25.79 -4.60 7.60
CA GLU A 570 -26.80 -3.61 7.95
C GLU A 570 -26.20 -2.21 8.08
N ILE A 571 -25.05 -2.07 8.75
CA ILE A 571 -24.33 -0.80 8.88
C ILE A 571 -23.91 -0.29 7.50
N LEU A 572 -23.36 -1.16 6.65
CA LEU A 572 -22.95 -0.84 5.29
C LEU A 572 -24.12 -0.31 4.44
N THR A 573 -25.29 -0.93 4.56
CA THR A 573 -26.50 -0.52 3.80
C THR A 573 -27.06 0.83 4.28
N GLN A 574 -26.89 1.17 5.54
CA GLN A 574 -27.34 2.44 6.13
C GLN A 574 -26.35 3.60 5.89
N SER A 575 -25.10 3.29 5.58
CA SER A 575 -24.09 4.30 5.32
C SER A 575 -24.22 4.91 3.93
N GLN A 576 -23.96 6.23 3.81
CA GLN A 576 -23.95 6.95 2.54
C GLN A 576 -22.55 7.06 1.93
N GLN A 577 -21.51 6.76 2.71
CA GLN A 577 -20.11 6.82 2.32
C GLN A 577 -19.42 5.50 2.67
N ALA A 578 -18.13 5.43 2.45
CA ALA A 578 -17.37 4.21 2.69
C ALA A 578 -17.33 3.82 4.18
N VAL A 579 -17.44 2.54 4.44
CA VAL A 579 -17.37 1.92 5.77
C VAL A 579 -16.13 1.04 5.86
N ALA A 580 -15.32 1.25 6.91
CA ALA A 580 -14.20 0.36 7.21
C ALA A 580 -14.55 -0.61 8.33
N PHE A 581 -13.98 -1.80 8.26
CA PHE A 581 -13.93 -2.74 9.38
C PHE A 581 -12.49 -2.93 9.82
N VAL A 582 -12.23 -2.87 11.12
CA VAL A 582 -10.90 -3.08 11.73
C VAL A 582 -10.96 -4.30 12.64
N GLY A 583 -10.11 -5.29 12.36
CA GLY A 583 -10.07 -6.55 13.10
C GLY A 583 -8.68 -7.20 13.10
N ASP A 584 -8.49 -8.24 13.91
CA ASP A 584 -7.26 -9.03 13.96
C ASP A 584 -7.16 -10.08 12.82
N GLY A 585 -8.25 -10.33 12.15
CA GLY A 585 -8.37 -11.13 10.92
C GLY A 585 -8.40 -12.63 11.08
N VAL A 586 -8.21 -13.19 12.27
CA VAL A 586 -8.28 -14.64 12.46
C VAL A 586 -9.74 -15.11 12.37
N ASN A 587 -10.63 -14.43 13.07
CA ASN A 587 -12.07 -14.73 13.10
C ASN A 587 -12.89 -13.80 12.20
N ASP A 588 -12.34 -12.65 11.82
CA ASP A 588 -13.05 -11.54 11.18
C ASP A 588 -12.77 -11.46 9.66
N ALA A 589 -12.01 -12.40 9.07
CA ALA A 589 -11.73 -12.44 7.64
C ALA A 589 -12.98 -12.30 6.74
N PRO A 590 -14.13 -12.91 7.06
CA PRO A 590 -15.35 -12.73 6.29
C PRO A 590 -15.91 -11.30 6.33
N VAL A 591 -15.79 -10.59 7.47
CA VAL A 591 -16.22 -9.20 7.61
C VAL A 591 -15.25 -8.25 6.92
N LEU A 592 -13.94 -8.48 7.08
CA LEU A 592 -12.87 -7.73 6.39
C LEU A 592 -13.07 -7.74 4.87
N ALA A 593 -13.38 -8.90 4.31
CA ALA A 593 -13.61 -9.05 2.87
C ALA A 593 -14.91 -8.39 2.36
N ARG A 594 -15.88 -8.09 3.24
CA ARG A 594 -17.15 -7.44 2.91
C ARG A 594 -17.10 -5.93 3.04
N ALA A 595 -16.15 -5.40 3.80
CA ALA A 595 -16.00 -3.96 4.02
C ALA A 595 -15.58 -3.24 2.71
N ASP A 596 -15.97 -1.95 2.59
CA ASP A 596 -15.39 -1.09 1.55
C ASP A 596 -13.89 -0.94 1.73
N VAL A 597 -13.41 -0.98 2.99
CA VAL A 597 -12.00 -1.07 3.36
C VAL A 597 -11.85 -2.01 4.55
N GLY A 598 -11.36 -3.20 4.31
CA GLY A 598 -10.94 -4.13 5.36
C GLY A 598 -9.56 -3.74 5.91
N ILE A 599 -9.46 -3.49 7.21
CA ILE A 599 -8.22 -3.06 7.88
C ILE A 599 -7.82 -4.14 8.88
N ALA A 600 -6.66 -4.76 8.67
CA ALA A 600 -6.13 -5.75 9.60
C ALA A 600 -5.10 -5.12 10.54
N MET A 601 -5.13 -5.59 11.79
CA MET A 601 -4.06 -5.42 12.75
C MET A 601 -2.97 -6.43 12.37
N GLY A 602 -1.78 -5.94 12.01
CA GLY A 602 -0.72 -6.73 11.36
C GLY A 602 0.33 -7.30 12.30
N GLY A 603 0.08 -7.29 13.62
CA GLY A 603 0.97 -7.93 14.59
C GLY A 603 1.30 -9.35 14.14
N LEU A 604 2.52 -9.66 14.16
CA LEU A 604 3.31 -10.82 13.69
C LEU A 604 2.66 -12.24 13.63
N GLY A 605 1.32 -12.37 13.49
CA GLY A 605 0.67 -13.66 13.72
C GLY A 605 -0.39 -14.13 12.73
N SER A 606 -1.07 -13.27 11.99
CA SER A 606 -2.20 -13.72 11.16
C SER A 606 -1.98 -13.51 9.67
N ASP A 607 -1.37 -14.50 9.03
CA ASP A 607 -1.23 -14.57 7.57
C ASP A 607 -2.58 -14.43 6.86
N ALA A 608 -3.65 -15.00 7.44
CA ALA A 608 -5.01 -14.94 6.90
C ALA A 608 -5.60 -13.52 6.96
N ALA A 609 -5.29 -12.75 8.02
CA ALA A 609 -5.70 -11.35 8.13
C ALA A 609 -5.04 -10.49 7.06
N ILE A 610 -3.71 -10.64 6.94
CA ILE A 610 -2.93 -9.92 5.93
C ILE A 610 -3.47 -10.22 4.53
N GLU A 611 -3.86 -11.45 4.24
CA GLU A 611 -4.38 -11.85 2.93
C GLU A 611 -5.77 -11.25 2.66
N SER A 612 -6.66 -11.25 3.64
CA SER A 612 -8.06 -10.84 3.52
C SER A 612 -8.29 -9.33 3.57
N ALA A 613 -7.42 -8.57 4.24
CA ALA A 613 -7.57 -7.13 4.41
C ALA A 613 -7.06 -6.34 3.19
N ASP A 614 -7.57 -5.12 3.04
CA ASP A 614 -7.15 -4.15 2.02
C ASP A 614 -6.07 -3.19 2.53
N VAL A 615 -6.03 -3.01 3.84
CA VAL A 615 -5.06 -2.18 4.58
C VAL A 615 -4.56 -2.97 5.78
N VAL A 616 -3.25 -2.89 6.05
CA VAL A 616 -2.62 -3.58 7.18
C VAL A 616 -1.83 -2.58 8.02
N LEU A 617 -2.11 -2.52 9.32
CA LEU A 617 -1.34 -1.76 10.30
C LEU A 617 -0.22 -2.69 10.82
N MET A 618 1.03 -2.45 10.40
CA MET A 618 2.12 -3.42 10.52
C MET A 618 2.60 -3.67 11.96
N ASP A 619 2.38 -2.74 12.87
CA ASP A 619 2.84 -2.77 14.27
C ASP A 619 1.72 -2.84 15.31
N ASP A 620 0.51 -3.18 14.89
CA ASP A 620 -0.69 -3.22 15.75
C ASP A 620 -1.05 -1.90 16.45
N ASP A 621 -0.51 -0.78 15.99
CA ASP A 621 -0.83 0.54 16.52
C ASP A 621 -2.03 1.17 15.82
N LEU A 622 -3.15 1.23 16.54
CA LEU A 622 -4.38 1.85 16.03
C LEU A 622 -4.22 3.37 15.78
N GLY A 623 -3.27 4.03 16.45
CA GLY A 623 -2.96 5.45 16.24
C GLY A 623 -2.53 5.80 14.82
N LYS A 624 -2.11 4.82 14.02
CA LYS A 624 -1.76 4.98 12.61
C LYS A 624 -2.98 5.11 11.70
N LEU A 625 -4.14 4.62 12.12
CA LEU A 625 -5.37 4.69 11.32
C LEU A 625 -5.80 6.15 11.06
N PRO A 626 -5.91 7.04 12.03
CA PRO A 626 -6.16 8.47 11.77
C PRO A 626 -5.11 9.11 10.88
N GLN A 627 -3.83 8.72 11.02
CA GLN A 627 -2.73 9.28 10.23
C GLN A 627 -2.85 8.89 8.74
N VAL A 628 -3.11 7.60 8.44
CA VAL A 628 -3.29 7.16 7.04
C VAL A 628 -4.55 7.75 6.41
N ILE A 629 -5.63 7.96 7.18
CA ILE A 629 -6.84 8.65 6.68
C ILE A 629 -6.54 10.11 6.33
N ARG A 630 -5.77 10.83 7.15
CA ARG A 630 -5.30 12.20 6.84
C ARG A 630 -4.47 12.23 5.56
N LEU A 631 -3.54 11.27 5.43
CA LEU A 631 -2.70 11.12 4.23
C LEU A 631 -3.55 10.82 2.99
N ALA A 632 -4.52 9.93 3.09
CA ALA A 632 -5.45 9.59 2.03
C ALA A 632 -6.25 10.82 1.56
N LYS A 633 -6.83 11.58 2.49
CA LYS A 633 -7.55 12.85 2.22
C LYS A 633 -6.64 13.88 1.56
N LYS A 634 -5.39 14.01 2.02
CA LYS A 634 -4.38 14.90 1.40
C LYS A 634 -4.08 14.47 -0.03
N THR A 635 -3.88 13.19 -0.27
CA THR A 635 -3.57 12.61 -1.57
C THR A 635 -4.69 12.87 -2.58
N VAL A 636 -5.92 12.54 -2.22
CA VAL A 636 -7.10 12.77 -3.08
C VAL A 636 -7.30 14.26 -3.34
N ARG A 637 -7.12 15.13 -2.34
CA ARG A 637 -7.20 16.58 -2.51
C ARG A 637 -6.16 17.09 -3.50
N ILE A 638 -4.90 16.63 -3.43
CA ILE A 638 -3.84 17.02 -4.36
C ILE A 638 -4.17 16.54 -5.77
N ALA A 639 -4.64 15.30 -5.94
CA ALA A 639 -5.08 14.77 -7.22
C ALA A 639 -6.22 15.62 -7.82
N GLN A 640 -7.22 16.00 -7.02
CA GLN A 640 -8.32 16.86 -7.44
C GLN A 640 -7.85 18.29 -7.80
N GLN A 641 -6.92 18.87 -7.04
CA GLN A 641 -6.32 20.17 -7.36
C GLN A 641 -5.62 20.13 -8.70
N ASN A 642 -4.81 19.11 -8.97
CA ASN A 642 -4.10 18.92 -10.23
C ASN A 642 -5.08 18.77 -11.40
N MET A 643 -6.11 17.95 -11.21
CA MET A 643 -7.16 17.75 -12.21
C MET A 643 -7.91 19.05 -12.52
N THR A 644 -8.33 19.78 -11.50
CA THR A 644 -9.04 21.05 -11.66
C THR A 644 -8.16 22.10 -12.34
N LEU A 645 -6.91 22.26 -11.90
CA LEU A 645 -5.95 23.18 -12.50
C LEU A 645 -5.74 22.88 -13.99
N ALA A 646 -5.48 21.59 -14.31
CA ALA A 646 -5.24 21.20 -15.69
C ALA A 646 -6.47 21.44 -16.59
N ILE A 647 -7.67 21.10 -16.13
CA ILE A 647 -8.90 21.29 -16.92
C ILE A 647 -9.19 22.78 -17.11
N VAL A 648 -9.14 23.59 -16.04
CA VAL A 648 -9.50 25.02 -16.11
C VAL A 648 -8.54 25.77 -17.02
N VAL A 649 -7.22 25.59 -16.84
CA VAL A 649 -6.23 26.28 -17.69
C VAL A 649 -6.39 25.86 -19.15
N LYS A 650 -6.54 24.55 -19.41
CA LYS A 650 -6.75 24.05 -20.78
C LYS A 650 -8.01 24.63 -21.43
N LEU A 651 -9.13 24.65 -20.74
CA LEU A 651 -10.37 25.22 -21.29
C LEU A 651 -10.20 26.71 -21.64
N ILE A 652 -9.52 27.49 -20.80
CA ILE A 652 -9.25 28.92 -21.08
C ILE A 652 -8.41 29.03 -22.35
N PHE A 653 -7.29 28.33 -22.47
CA PHE A 653 -6.42 28.44 -23.64
C PHE A 653 -7.04 27.84 -24.92
N LEU A 654 -7.87 26.79 -24.82
CA LEU A 654 -8.64 26.26 -25.96
C LEU A 654 -9.60 27.32 -26.52
N VAL A 655 -10.31 28.07 -25.65
CA VAL A 655 -11.18 29.16 -26.07
C VAL A 655 -10.39 30.30 -26.70
N LEU A 656 -9.28 30.72 -26.06
CA LEU A 656 -8.40 31.77 -26.57
C LEU A 656 -7.79 31.42 -27.93
N SER A 657 -7.39 30.14 -28.11
CA SER A 657 -6.88 29.62 -29.40
C SER A 657 -7.96 29.64 -30.49
N GLY A 658 -9.17 29.17 -30.16
CA GLY A 658 -10.31 29.23 -31.10
C GLY A 658 -10.68 30.68 -31.54
N LEU A 659 -10.56 31.64 -30.63
CA LEU A 659 -10.75 33.05 -30.93
C LEU A 659 -9.56 33.68 -31.68
N GLY A 660 -8.42 32.99 -31.79
CA GLY A 660 -7.21 33.49 -32.44
C GLY A 660 -6.43 34.52 -31.61
N ILE A 661 -6.63 34.53 -30.30
CA ILE A 661 -5.92 35.41 -29.35
C ILE A 661 -4.63 34.74 -28.88
N SER A 662 -4.63 33.43 -28.75
CA SER A 662 -3.48 32.62 -28.28
C SER A 662 -2.57 32.25 -29.46
N ASN A 663 -1.27 32.25 -29.20
CA ASN A 663 -0.22 31.78 -30.11
C ASN A 663 0.38 30.42 -29.67
N MET A 664 1.27 29.85 -30.48
CA MET A 664 1.87 28.54 -30.21
C MET A 664 2.73 28.52 -28.94
N TRP A 665 3.40 29.64 -28.60
CA TRP A 665 4.20 29.74 -27.36
C TRP A 665 3.36 29.65 -26.09
N GLU A 666 2.21 30.34 -26.12
CA GLU A 666 1.24 30.28 -25.02
C GLU A 666 0.62 28.88 -24.89
N ALA A 667 0.39 28.22 -26.04
CA ALA A 667 -0.06 26.84 -26.08
C ALA A 667 0.92 25.87 -25.39
N ILE A 668 2.22 26.01 -25.69
CA ILE A 668 3.29 25.23 -25.06
C ILE A 668 3.30 25.46 -23.54
N PHE A 669 3.22 26.73 -23.12
CA PHE A 669 3.20 27.08 -21.70
C PHE A 669 1.98 26.47 -20.99
N ALA A 670 0.82 26.51 -21.61
CA ALA A 670 -0.41 25.95 -21.08
C ALA A 670 -0.37 24.42 -20.95
N ASP A 671 0.39 23.73 -21.77
CA ASP A 671 0.55 22.27 -21.70
C ASP A 671 1.70 21.86 -20.78
N VAL A 672 2.93 22.21 -21.13
CA VAL A 672 4.13 21.79 -20.40
C VAL A 672 4.25 22.47 -19.04
N GLY A 673 3.96 23.78 -18.95
CA GLY A 673 4.02 24.55 -17.71
C GLY A 673 3.04 24.01 -16.66
N VAL A 674 1.80 23.74 -17.07
CA VAL A 674 0.78 23.14 -16.16
C VAL A 674 1.17 21.73 -15.75
N THR A 675 1.72 20.94 -16.67
CA THR A 675 2.19 19.59 -16.35
C THR A 675 3.28 19.62 -15.28
N LEU A 676 4.28 20.51 -15.42
CA LEU A 676 5.36 20.67 -14.43
C LEU A 676 4.83 21.13 -13.07
N LEU A 677 3.88 22.06 -13.03
CA LEU A 677 3.25 22.52 -11.80
C LEU A 677 2.45 21.40 -11.12
N ALA A 678 1.69 20.62 -11.90
CA ALA A 678 0.91 19.50 -11.40
C ALA A 678 1.79 18.37 -10.86
N VAL A 679 2.90 18.05 -11.54
CA VAL A 679 3.91 17.10 -11.07
C VAL A 679 4.56 17.59 -9.77
N TRP A 680 4.97 18.86 -9.71
CA TRP A 680 5.54 19.43 -8.48
C TRP A 680 4.55 19.40 -7.31
N ASN A 681 3.27 19.68 -7.56
CA ASN A 681 2.23 19.55 -6.54
C ASN A 681 2.02 18.08 -6.12
N ALA A 682 2.06 17.13 -7.07
CA ALA A 682 1.96 15.70 -6.78
C ALA A 682 3.09 15.20 -5.86
N LEU A 683 4.33 15.68 -6.04
CA LEU A 683 5.46 15.33 -5.17
C LEU A 683 5.26 15.71 -3.69
N ARG A 684 4.31 16.60 -3.37
CA ARG A 684 3.95 16.94 -1.98
C ARG A 684 3.29 15.79 -1.23
N THR A 685 2.77 14.78 -1.93
CA THR A 685 2.22 13.58 -1.30
C THR A 685 3.32 12.70 -0.68
N LEU A 686 4.54 12.74 -1.20
CA LEU A 686 5.70 12.03 -0.65
C LEU A 686 6.23 12.65 0.66
N ARG A 687 5.90 13.93 0.93
CA ARG A 687 6.33 14.62 2.15
C ARG A 687 5.31 14.35 3.26
N ILE A 688 5.72 13.48 4.18
CA ILE A 688 4.99 13.24 5.42
C ILE A 688 5.47 14.31 6.41
N ASP A 689 4.60 15.24 6.74
CA ASP A 689 4.88 16.24 7.77
C ASP A 689 4.44 15.64 9.11
N THR A 690 5.36 14.92 9.76
CA THR A 690 5.08 14.26 11.05
C THR A 690 4.63 15.26 12.12
N SER A 691 5.04 16.53 12.02
CA SER A 691 4.62 17.60 12.94
C SER A 691 3.14 18.03 12.78
N THR A 692 2.54 17.78 11.60
CA THR A 692 1.11 18.05 11.34
C THR A 692 0.23 16.82 11.58
N LEU A 693 0.82 15.65 11.75
CA LEU A 693 0.11 14.39 12.03
C LEU A 693 -0.16 14.23 13.54
N SER A 694 0.60 14.92 14.39
CA SER A 694 0.45 14.90 15.86
C SER A 694 -0.39 16.06 16.44
N LYS A 695 -1.03 16.86 15.60
CA LYS A 695 -2.00 17.90 15.96
C LYS A 695 -3.36 17.51 15.35
#